data_94f82dd3383a5aa79cacf7d4fe87e943
#
_entry.id   94f82dd3383a5aa79cacf7d4fe87e943
#
_cell.length_a   1.000
_cell.length_b   1.000
_cell.length_c   1.000
_cell.angle_alpha   90.00
_cell.angle_beta   90.00
_cell.angle_gamma   90.00
#
_symmetry.space_group_name_H-M   'P 1'
#
loop_
_entity.id
_entity.type
_entity.pdbx_description
1 polymer ?
#
loop_
_entity_poly.entity_id
_entity_poly.type
_entity_poly.pdbx_seq_one_letter_code
_entity_poly.pdbx_strand_id
1 'polypeptide(L)'
;MPNERGVRMTDGRTTGSARAFELLEPLVQAATVRVHAPPGGYDNPRSHRTGPTWGSGFFIAPGWVLTCAHVVGEGGAAVRLTGREVGITFSAGSITGTVTGRVECVLPERLEERRPGRHALWDLPDLALIRVLAPVSHACVWLTDRSRPRFDEVAYFGCTEDLGTPEITGRTTRLRGTAGNGAAIRLGDDDEIEAGMSGGPVVDLVRGEVVGVLKARRQAGGGGLAVSVVQLRTLPMAARGQVGLYRRIMQAHDLHHYDQHLSDLDNRRTWTDVHGELPPEEGDPYAGRGRLTPGERTTLFGLLAELPPPSSSEVVRALVEEARGEEPDPLPPAPLSWRDGLGLLHDPPGGTAEAAAMLRYATDVSVAEYREPVTPGADEELWDWVRATAERLWRPLRRELGERHERGLAERERRRRASAGRAVHGPARRSGGLPPGASVLLEVWAHGWEDLYDWRVSVLAGPAHAGRVTPVDSGVRATLAGLPEALRAPLAEGFRRCDTHEAAALLEVAVAPALFGLAVDEWVVVGGVPLGVQRPVVLRHPAGANPAVANPAVANPGGAREHPADREGTDASARWARVQAGPLQDERADCIRGRPRSPATEWLTGLPDNTVPVHCRAADQEPTLGSLHAVRDAGYGVVVTRRPPPEPGASCAPFHRGLREELADAGRAEVLPVRLQNLRGRAYGADPDAYWAAGTGLVWEDPARPLPEEEPLQGDL
;
A
#
# COMPACT_ATOMS: atom_id res chain seq x y z
N MET A 1 15.54 -63.70 28.51
CA MET A 1 14.66 -62.49 28.82
C MET A 1 15.24 -61.31 28.15
N PRO A 2 14.83 -60.92 26.94
CA PRO A 2 15.26 -59.66 26.31
C PRO A 2 14.33 -58.53 26.76
N ASN A 3 14.90 -57.38 26.92
CA ASN A 3 14.41 -56.13 27.49
C ASN A 3 13.56 -55.38 26.49
N GLU A 4 12.24 -55.35 26.64
CA GLU A 4 11.32 -54.48 25.91
C GLU A 4 11.34 -53.08 26.53
N ARG A 5 12.25 -52.22 26.09
CA ARG A 5 12.18 -50.77 26.28
C ARG A 5 12.74 -50.07 25.05
N GLY A 6 11.87 -49.76 24.12
CA GLY A 6 12.29 -48.97 22.97
C GLY A 6 11.30 -49.02 21.83
N VAL A 7 10.08 -48.53 22.04
CA VAL A 7 9.19 -48.05 20.95
C VAL A 7 7.99 -47.37 21.61
N ARG A 8 8.08 -46.12 21.95
CA ARG A 8 6.92 -45.22 22.24
C ARG A 8 7.27 -43.74 22.19
N MET A 9 8.05 -43.30 21.20
CA MET A 9 8.26 -41.88 20.99
C MET A 9 7.96 -41.38 19.56
N THR A 10 7.44 -42.23 18.69
CA THR A 10 7.17 -41.89 17.29
C THR A 10 5.71 -41.54 17.00
N ASP A 11 4.77 -41.85 17.87
CA ASP A 11 3.33 -41.72 17.58
C ASP A 11 2.78 -40.30 17.80
N GLY A 12 3.32 -39.53 18.74
CA GLY A 12 2.80 -38.18 19.06
C GLY A 12 3.16 -37.13 18.01
N ARG A 13 4.37 -37.20 17.44
CA ARG A 13 4.82 -36.23 16.40
C ARG A 13 4.07 -36.40 15.08
N THR A 14 3.83 -37.64 14.68
CA THR A 14 3.11 -37.99 13.45
C THR A 14 1.66 -37.47 13.49
N THR A 15 1.01 -37.53 14.65
CA THR A 15 -0.35 -37.02 14.84
C THR A 15 -0.41 -35.47 14.86
N GLY A 16 0.59 -34.79 15.42
CA GLY A 16 0.67 -33.32 15.46
C GLY A 16 0.83 -32.72 14.08
N SER A 17 1.79 -33.25 13.30
CA SER A 17 2.06 -32.74 11.94
C SER A 17 0.92 -33.01 10.96
N ALA A 18 0.26 -34.21 11.07
CA ALA A 18 -0.92 -34.49 10.27
C ALA A 18 -2.05 -33.53 10.57
N ARG A 19 -2.29 -33.18 11.83
CA ARG A 19 -3.28 -32.20 12.23
C ARG A 19 -2.92 -30.79 11.73
N ALA A 20 -1.66 -30.38 11.82
CA ALA A 20 -1.18 -29.11 11.31
C ALA A 20 -1.38 -29.02 9.78
N PHE A 21 -1.07 -30.11 9.05
CA PHE A 21 -1.30 -30.17 7.61
C PHE A 21 -2.77 -29.97 7.27
N GLU A 22 -3.69 -30.70 7.91
CA GLU A 22 -5.15 -30.56 7.70
C GLU A 22 -5.65 -29.12 7.94
N LEU A 23 -5.07 -28.41 8.91
CA LEU A 23 -5.43 -27.04 9.23
C LEU A 23 -4.93 -26.02 8.20
N LEU A 24 -3.71 -26.22 7.69
CA LEU A 24 -3.00 -25.30 6.80
C LEU A 24 -3.37 -25.53 5.32
N GLU A 25 -3.62 -26.79 4.94
CA GLU A 25 -3.86 -27.17 3.55
C GLU A 25 -4.88 -26.28 2.82
N PRO A 26 -6.09 -26.00 3.37
CA PRO A 26 -7.06 -25.16 2.69
C PRO A 26 -6.57 -23.73 2.41
N LEU A 27 -5.81 -23.13 3.34
CA LEU A 27 -5.28 -21.78 3.18
C LEU A 27 -4.16 -21.73 2.14
N VAL A 28 -3.26 -22.72 2.18
CA VAL A 28 -2.14 -22.82 1.23
C VAL A 28 -2.64 -23.11 -0.16
N GLN A 29 -3.56 -24.06 -0.32
CA GLN A 29 -4.17 -24.38 -1.61
C GLN A 29 -4.88 -23.18 -2.22
N ALA A 30 -5.64 -22.40 -1.41
CA ALA A 30 -6.34 -21.21 -1.88
C ALA A 30 -5.40 -20.10 -2.36
N ALA A 31 -4.17 -20.03 -1.83
CA ALA A 31 -3.16 -19.07 -2.22
C ALA A 31 -2.21 -19.57 -3.32
N THR A 32 -2.18 -20.91 -3.57
CA THR A 32 -1.33 -21.53 -4.59
C THR A 32 -1.96 -21.38 -5.97
N VAL A 33 -1.13 -21.11 -6.97
CA VAL A 33 -1.58 -20.84 -8.34
C VAL A 33 -0.81 -21.68 -9.35
N ARG A 34 -1.44 -21.95 -10.46
CA ARG A 34 -0.83 -22.51 -11.66
C ARG A 34 -0.26 -21.38 -12.53
N VAL A 35 0.99 -21.50 -12.92
CA VAL A 35 1.66 -20.59 -13.87
C VAL A 35 1.76 -21.27 -15.23
N HIS A 36 1.34 -20.57 -16.29
CA HIS A 36 1.25 -21.11 -17.65
C HIS A 36 1.43 -20.00 -18.71
N ALA A 37 1.34 -20.35 -19.99
CA ALA A 37 1.34 -19.36 -21.07
C ALA A 37 0.15 -18.38 -20.92
N PRO A 38 0.33 -17.08 -21.25
CA PRO A 38 -0.77 -16.11 -21.14
C PRO A 38 -1.94 -16.51 -22.05
N PRO A 39 -3.19 -16.25 -21.61
CA PRO A 39 -4.36 -16.50 -22.45
C PRO A 39 -4.30 -15.57 -23.69
N GLY A 40 -4.42 -16.11 -24.88
CA GLY A 40 -4.48 -15.31 -26.13
C GLY A 40 -3.22 -15.29 -27.00
N GLY A 41 -2.28 -16.22 -26.79
CA GLY A 41 -1.20 -16.44 -27.79
C GLY A 41 -1.76 -16.81 -29.15
N TYR A 42 -1.42 -16.09 -30.12
CA TYR A 42 -1.75 -15.88 -31.56
C TYR A 42 -2.58 -16.89 -32.36
N ASP A 43 -2.96 -18.07 -31.86
CA ASP A 43 -3.53 -19.10 -32.73
C ASP A 43 -5.03 -19.42 -32.60
N ASN A 44 -5.75 -18.95 -31.59
CA ASN A 44 -7.22 -19.07 -31.59
C ASN A 44 -7.93 -18.26 -30.48
N PRO A 45 -8.57 -17.11 -30.76
CA PRO A 45 -9.30 -16.33 -29.76
C PRO A 45 -10.58 -17.02 -29.22
N ARG A 46 -10.91 -18.22 -29.70
CA ARG A 46 -12.07 -19.00 -29.24
C ARG A 46 -11.73 -20.20 -28.36
N SER A 47 -10.45 -20.51 -28.14
CA SER A 47 -10.10 -21.59 -27.22
C SER A 47 -9.93 -21.03 -25.79
N HIS A 48 -10.90 -21.26 -24.92
CA HIS A 48 -10.79 -21.06 -23.46
C HIS A 48 -9.83 -22.06 -22.79
N ARG A 49 -8.99 -22.77 -23.57
CA ARG A 49 -8.01 -23.72 -23.03
C ARG A 49 -6.79 -22.93 -22.55
N THR A 50 -6.53 -22.99 -21.25
CA THR A 50 -5.26 -22.55 -20.67
C THR A 50 -4.11 -23.32 -21.31
N GLY A 51 -3.00 -22.66 -21.62
CA GLY A 51 -1.80 -23.29 -22.16
C GLY A 51 -1.19 -24.35 -21.21
N PRO A 52 -0.14 -25.08 -21.65
CA PRO A 52 0.51 -26.08 -20.81
C PRO A 52 1.04 -25.45 -19.52
N THR A 53 0.98 -26.23 -18.42
CA THR A 53 1.51 -25.83 -17.11
C THR A 53 3.03 -25.67 -17.22
N TRP A 54 3.53 -24.50 -16.80
CA TRP A 54 4.98 -24.27 -16.65
C TRP A 54 5.45 -24.63 -15.25
N GLY A 55 4.60 -24.43 -14.25
CA GLY A 55 4.85 -24.71 -12.85
C GLY A 55 3.81 -24.06 -11.96
N SER A 56 4.19 -23.92 -10.70
CA SER A 56 3.38 -23.35 -9.64
C SER A 56 3.88 -21.98 -9.23
N GLY A 57 3.06 -21.25 -8.48
CA GLY A 57 3.38 -20.06 -7.76
C GLY A 57 2.41 -19.89 -6.59
N PHE A 58 2.53 -18.83 -5.83
CA PHE A 58 1.59 -18.54 -4.76
C PHE A 58 1.53 -17.04 -4.46
N PHE A 59 0.35 -16.57 -4.06
CA PHE A 59 0.17 -15.20 -3.65
C PHE A 59 0.84 -14.93 -2.30
N ILE A 60 1.72 -13.93 -2.26
CA ILE A 60 2.43 -13.49 -1.05
C ILE A 60 1.91 -12.17 -0.50
N ALA A 61 1.24 -11.38 -1.34
CA ALA A 61 0.60 -10.12 -1.00
C ALA A 61 -0.49 -9.83 -2.05
N PRO A 62 -1.42 -8.91 -1.82
CA PRO A 62 -2.42 -8.53 -2.81
C PRO A 62 -1.82 -8.16 -4.16
N GLY A 63 -2.15 -8.95 -5.20
CA GLY A 63 -1.66 -8.76 -6.55
C GLY A 63 -0.21 -9.19 -6.81
N TRP A 64 0.45 -9.90 -5.88
CA TRP A 64 1.83 -10.37 -6.01
C TRP A 64 1.94 -11.88 -5.89
N VAL A 65 2.47 -12.53 -6.93
CA VAL A 65 2.76 -13.97 -6.96
C VAL A 65 4.26 -14.20 -6.94
N LEU A 66 4.70 -15.10 -6.06
CA LEU A 66 6.07 -15.61 -5.99
C LEU A 66 6.15 -16.98 -6.65
N THR A 67 7.20 -17.21 -7.45
CA THR A 67 7.50 -18.48 -8.12
C THR A 67 9.00 -18.60 -8.34
N CYS A 68 9.44 -19.68 -9.03
CA CYS A 68 10.82 -19.79 -9.47
C CYS A 68 11.07 -19.05 -10.80
N ALA A 69 12.30 -18.53 -10.98
CA ALA A 69 12.70 -17.87 -12.23
C ALA A 69 12.68 -18.84 -13.41
N HIS A 70 13.06 -20.12 -13.20
CA HIS A 70 13.00 -21.12 -14.27
C HIS A 70 11.55 -21.40 -14.73
N VAL A 71 10.55 -21.30 -13.86
CA VAL A 71 9.13 -21.45 -14.21
C VAL A 71 8.69 -20.38 -15.21
N VAL A 72 9.00 -19.12 -14.96
CA VAL A 72 8.70 -18.04 -15.91
C VAL A 72 9.62 -18.05 -17.14
N GLY A 73 10.72 -18.81 -17.11
CA GLY A 73 11.62 -19.04 -18.23
C GLY A 73 11.16 -20.13 -19.19
N GLU A 74 10.15 -20.92 -18.82
CA GLU A 74 9.61 -22.03 -19.63
C GLU A 74 8.92 -21.46 -20.92
N GLY A 75 8.77 -22.31 -21.94
CA GLY A 75 8.02 -21.93 -23.15
C GLY A 75 8.77 -21.07 -24.17
N GLY A 76 10.11 -20.98 -24.12
CA GLY A 76 10.92 -20.38 -25.18
C GLY A 76 11.93 -19.32 -24.74
N ALA A 77 12.97 -19.12 -25.52
CA ALA A 77 14.12 -18.27 -25.25
C ALA A 77 13.74 -16.76 -25.24
N ALA A 78 13.12 -16.31 -24.17
CA ALA A 78 13.04 -14.87 -23.93
C ALA A 78 14.41 -14.39 -23.41
N VAL A 79 15.05 -13.51 -24.14
CA VAL A 79 16.32 -12.86 -23.77
C VAL A 79 16.18 -12.05 -22.48
N ARG A 80 14.95 -11.65 -22.13
CA ARG A 80 14.60 -10.97 -20.89
C ARG A 80 13.33 -11.58 -20.29
N LEU A 81 13.41 -12.04 -19.04
CA LEU A 81 12.24 -12.54 -18.32
C LEU A 81 11.43 -11.38 -17.69
N THR A 82 12.08 -10.34 -17.21
CA THR A 82 11.42 -9.13 -16.70
C THR A 82 10.60 -8.47 -17.80
N GLY A 83 9.34 -8.17 -17.47
CA GLY A 83 8.36 -7.63 -18.41
C GLY A 83 7.56 -8.70 -19.18
N ARG A 84 7.92 -9.99 -19.06
CA ARG A 84 7.19 -11.09 -19.70
C ARG A 84 5.79 -11.24 -19.09
N GLU A 85 4.79 -11.42 -19.96
CA GLU A 85 3.44 -11.77 -19.53
C GLU A 85 3.30 -13.29 -19.37
N VAL A 86 2.55 -13.67 -18.32
CA VAL A 86 2.28 -15.06 -17.95
C VAL A 86 0.79 -15.21 -17.59
N GLY A 87 0.24 -16.39 -17.79
CA GLY A 87 -1.09 -16.75 -17.31
C GLY A 87 -1.00 -17.27 -15.87
N ILE A 88 -1.95 -16.87 -15.05
CA ILE A 88 -2.09 -17.29 -13.65
C ILE A 88 -3.50 -17.82 -13.47
N THR A 89 -3.62 -19.09 -13.14
CA THR A 89 -4.91 -19.70 -12.76
C THR A 89 -4.92 -19.94 -11.26
N PHE A 90 -5.95 -19.46 -10.59
CA PHE A 90 -6.14 -19.53 -9.15
C PHE A 90 -7.56 -19.94 -8.79
N SER A 91 -7.76 -20.42 -7.56
CA SER A 91 -9.07 -20.78 -7.03
C SER A 91 -9.49 -19.81 -5.93
N ALA A 92 -10.69 -19.26 -6.04
CA ALA A 92 -11.32 -18.42 -5.02
C ALA A 92 -12.65 -19.07 -4.60
N GLY A 93 -12.60 -19.91 -3.58
CA GLY A 93 -13.73 -20.77 -3.20
C GLY A 93 -14.05 -21.80 -4.29
N SER A 94 -15.29 -21.77 -4.80
CA SER A 94 -15.74 -22.65 -5.91
C SER A 94 -15.44 -22.08 -7.31
N ILE A 95 -14.83 -20.91 -7.40
CA ILE A 95 -14.56 -20.23 -8.68
C ILE A 95 -13.09 -20.38 -9.03
N THR A 96 -12.82 -20.93 -10.22
CA THR A 96 -11.48 -20.92 -10.81
C THR A 96 -11.37 -19.71 -11.75
N GLY A 97 -10.43 -18.82 -11.45
CA GLY A 97 -10.16 -17.63 -12.26
C GLY A 97 -8.81 -17.75 -12.98
N THR A 98 -8.74 -17.12 -14.16
CA THR A 98 -7.47 -16.97 -14.89
C THR A 98 -7.24 -15.50 -15.21
N VAL A 99 -6.03 -15.02 -14.89
CA VAL A 99 -5.64 -13.62 -15.12
C VAL A 99 -4.24 -13.57 -15.75
N THR A 100 -3.93 -12.42 -16.34
CA THR A 100 -2.58 -12.14 -16.84
C THR A 100 -1.75 -11.50 -15.72
N GLY A 101 -0.55 -12.00 -15.53
CA GLY A 101 0.48 -11.38 -14.71
C GLY A 101 1.65 -10.93 -15.56
N ARG A 102 2.45 -10.01 -15.04
CA ARG A 102 3.71 -9.55 -15.64
C ARG A 102 4.85 -9.83 -14.67
N VAL A 103 5.91 -10.46 -15.19
CA VAL A 103 7.13 -10.67 -14.41
C VAL A 103 7.79 -9.33 -14.11
N GLU A 104 7.77 -8.93 -12.83
CA GLU A 104 8.33 -7.66 -12.39
C GLU A 104 9.82 -7.75 -12.09
N CYS A 105 10.26 -8.87 -11.52
CA CYS A 105 11.65 -9.10 -11.17
C CYS A 105 11.99 -10.59 -11.20
N VAL A 106 13.24 -10.90 -11.50
CA VAL A 106 13.81 -12.24 -11.37
C VAL A 106 15.12 -12.19 -10.60
N LEU A 107 15.42 -13.23 -9.85
CA LEU A 107 16.66 -13.41 -9.12
C LEU A 107 17.32 -14.73 -9.52
N PRO A 108 18.62 -14.72 -9.92
CA PRO A 108 19.46 -13.54 -10.14
C PRO A 108 18.99 -12.71 -11.36
N GLU A 109 19.24 -11.40 -11.33
CA GLU A 109 18.79 -10.48 -12.38
C GLU A 109 19.40 -10.79 -13.76
N ARG A 110 20.64 -11.29 -13.78
CA ARG A 110 21.34 -11.74 -14.97
C ARG A 110 21.42 -13.26 -14.97
N LEU A 111 20.75 -13.87 -15.91
CA LEU A 111 20.93 -15.27 -16.22
C LEU A 111 22.20 -15.38 -17.08
N GLU A 112 23.24 -16.00 -16.55
CA GLU A 112 24.40 -16.34 -17.37
C GLU A 112 23.93 -17.26 -18.50
N GLU A 113 24.43 -17.02 -19.72
CA GLU A 113 24.09 -17.83 -20.88
C GLU A 113 24.31 -19.32 -20.58
N ARG A 114 23.28 -20.10 -20.78
CA ARG A 114 23.31 -21.57 -20.63
C ARG A 114 24.50 -22.13 -21.38
N ARG A 115 25.53 -22.58 -20.68
CA ARG A 115 26.59 -23.36 -21.30
C ARG A 115 26.02 -24.69 -21.78
N PRO A 116 26.11 -25.00 -23.09
CA PRO A 116 25.62 -26.29 -23.59
C PRO A 116 26.34 -27.45 -22.89
N GLY A 117 25.58 -28.37 -22.32
CA GLY A 117 26.12 -29.63 -21.76
C GLY A 117 26.14 -29.78 -20.25
N ARG A 118 25.80 -28.79 -19.46
CA ARG A 118 25.42 -29.00 -18.05
C ARG A 118 23.91 -28.97 -17.93
N HIS A 119 23.31 -29.98 -17.31
CA HIS A 119 21.94 -29.88 -16.80
C HIS A 119 21.93 -28.81 -15.70
N ALA A 120 21.85 -27.56 -16.14
CA ALA A 120 22.04 -26.42 -15.28
C ALA A 120 20.81 -26.27 -14.38
N LEU A 121 20.95 -26.65 -13.11
CA LEU A 121 20.18 -26.05 -12.05
C LEU A 121 20.37 -24.54 -12.20
N TRP A 122 19.28 -23.80 -12.31
CA TRP A 122 19.31 -22.34 -12.28
C TRP A 122 20.07 -21.89 -11.04
N ASP A 123 20.92 -20.86 -11.17
CA ASP A 123 21.69 -20.36 -10.05
C ASP A 123 20.75 -19.82 -8.95
N LEU A 124 21.19 -19.92 -7.72
CA LEU A 124 20.46 -19.38 -6.59
C LEU A 124 20.65 -17.86 -6.52
N PRO A 125 19.63 -17.14 -6.10
CA PRO A 125 18.28 -17.54 -5.67
C PRO A 125 17.30 -17.56 -6.86
N ASP A 126 16.93 -18.70 -7.34
CA ASP A 126 16.01 -18.95 -8.47
C ASP A 126 14.58 -18.50 -8.13
N LEU A 127 14.32 -17.22 -8.09
CA LEU A 127 13.02 -16.62 -7.72
C LEU A 127 12.52 -15.66 -8.81
N ALA A 128 11.22 -15.59 -8.97
CA ALA A 128 10.54 -14.59 -9.80
C ALA A 128 9.33 -14.02 -9.08
N LEU A 129 9.15 -12.72 -9.22
CA LEU A 129 7.98 -11.98 -8.77
C LEU A 129 7.11 -11.61 -9.96
N ILE A 130 5.85 -11.93 -9.87
CA ILE A 130 4.85 -11.61 -10.88
C ILE A 130 3.84 -10.65 -10.28
N ARG A 131 3.59 -9.54 -10.96
CA ARG A 131 2.51 -8.61 -10.65
C ARG A 131 1.28 -8.98 -11.46
N VAL A 132 0.16 -9.19 -10.80
CA VAL A 132 -1.13 -9.42 -11.44
C VAL A 132 -1.65 -8.11 -12.02
N LEU A 133 -2.09 -8.12 -13.27
CA LEU A 133 -2.49 -6.90 -14.00
C LEU A 133 -3.95 -6.51 -13.77
N ALA A 134 -4.78 -7.43 -13.27
CA ALA A 134 -6.18 -7.18 -12.95
C ALA A 134 -6.43 -7.28 -11.44
N PRO A 135 -7.29 -6.44 -10.85
CA PRO A 135 -7.68 -6.58 -9.46
C PRO A 135 -8.50 -7.88 -9.29
N VAL A 136 -8.00 -8.78 -8.46
CA VAL A 136 -8.67 -10.05 -8.14
C VAL A 136 -8.66 -10.29 -6.64
N SER A 137 -9.75 -10.85 -6.12
CA SER A 137 -9.81 -11.30 -4.74
C SER A 137 -9.19 -12.68 -4.64
N HIS A 138 -8.16 -12.82 -3.80
CA HIS A 138 -7.44 -14.07 -3.59
C HIS A 138 -6.93 -14.18 -2.16
N ALA A 139 -6.62 -15.41 -1.73
CA ALA A 139 -5.89 -15.64 -0.49
C ALA A 139 -4.40 -15.33 -0.68
N CYS A 140 -3.71 -14.95 0.39
CA CYS A 140 -2.25 -14.84 0.43
C CYS A 140 -1.71 -15.81 1.49
N VAL A 141 -0.51 -16.33 1.29
CA VAL A 141 0.17 -17.13 2.31
C VAL A 141 0.78 -16.22 3.38
N TRP A 142 1.03 -16.80 4.56
CA TRP A 142 1.83 -16.15 5.61
C TRP A 142 3.31 -16.49 5.40
N LEU A 143 4.14 -15.48 5.11
CA LEU A 143 5.59 -15.65 5.00
C LEU A 143 6.25 -15.59 6.37
N THR A 144 7.23 -16.46 6.60
CA THR A 144 8.03 -16.41 7.81
C THR A 144 8.84 -15.10 7.92
N ASP A 145 8.98 -14.57 9.12
CA ASP A 145 9.93 -13.51 9.46
C ASP A 145 11.29 -14.07 9.90
N ARG A 146 11.34 -15.36 10.27
CA ARG A 146 12.53 -16.01 10.80
C ARG A 146 13.66 -16.09 9.79
N SER A 147 14.82 -15.67 10.21
CA SER A 147 16.02 -15.71 9.35
C SER A 147 16.62 -17.11 9.22
N ARG A 148 16.26 -18.03 10.11
CA ARG A 148 16.70 -19.44 10.08
C ARG A 148 15.51 -20.39 10.11
N PRO A 149 15.38 -21.31 9.13
CA PRO A 149 14.43 -22.39 9.24
C PRO A 149 14.89 -23.38 10.32
N ARG A 150 13.95 -23.99 11.02
CA ARG A 150 14.24 -25.17 11.87
C ARG A 150 14.16 -26.44 11.04
N PHE A 151 14.86 -27.49 11.51
CA PHE A 151 14.90 -28.79 10.85
C PHE A 151 13.74 -29.69 11.32
N ASP A 152 12.53 -29.30 10.93
CA ASP A 152 11.29 -29.99 11.32
C ASP A 152 10.52 -30.51 10.09
N GLU A 153 9.32 -31.03 10.31
CA GLU A 153 8.43 -31.43 9.23
C GLU A 153 7.86 -30.22 8.49
N VAL A 154 7.87 -30.32 7.17
CA VAL A 154 7.35 -29.29 6.27
C VAL A 154 6.37 -29.92 5.28
N ALA A 155 5.46 -29.11 4.76
CA ALA A 155 4.65 -29.47 3.61
C ALA A 155 5.06 -28.62 2.40
N TYR A 156 4.94 -29.19 1.21
CA TYR A 156 5.08 -28.45 -0.04
C TYR A 156 3.84 -28.65 -0.90
N PHE A 157 3.47 -27.60 -1.64
CA PHE A 157 2.27 -27.60 -2.48
C PHE A 157 2.62 -27.20 -3.90
N GLY A 158 1.81 -27.67 -4.84
CA GLY A 158 2.00 -27.28 -6.23
C GLY A 158 0.95 -27.89 -7.14
N CYS A 159 0.98 -27.44 -8.39
CA CYS A 159 0.08 -27.92 -9.43
C CYS A 159 0.63 -29.20 -10.05
N THR A 160 -0.17 -30.26 -10.03
CA THR A 160 0.10 -31.51 -10.74
C THR A 160 -0.95 -31.73 -11.82
N GLU A 161 -0.63 -32.47 -12.85
CA GLU A 161 -1.57 -32.84 -13.93
C GLU A 161 -1.86 -34.33 -13.90
N ASP A 162 -2.57 -34.79 -12.88
CA ASP A 162 -3.07 -36.16 -12.84
C ASP A 162 -4.30 -36.30 -13.72
N LEU A 163 -4.32 -37.34 -14.55
CA LEU A 163 -5.40 -37.66 -15.48
C LEU A 163 -5.78 -36.50 -16.43
N GLY A 164 -4.84 -35.56 -16.69
CA GLY A 164 -5.03 -34.45 -17.62
C GLY A 164 -5.85 -33.27 -17.07
N THR A 165 -6.11 -33.26 -15.76
CA THR A 165 -6.74 -32.14 -15.07
C THR A 165 -5.74 -31.54 -14.09
N PRO A 166 -5.42 -30.21 -14.17
CA PRO A 166 -4.54 -29.58 -13.21
C PRO A 166 -5.20 -29.49 -11.84
N GLU A 167 -4.50 -29.94 -10.80
CA GLU A 167 -4.94 -29.88 -9.42
C GLU A 167 -3.81 -29.37 -8.52
N ILE A 168 -4.16 -28.65 -7.46
CA ILE A 168 -3.19 -28.24 -6.42
C ILE A 168 -3.15 -29.35 -5.37
N THR A 169 -2.00 -29.96 -5.22
CA THR A 169 -1.78 -31.03 -4.26
C THR A 169 -0.72 -30.65 -3.24
N GLY A 170 -0.84 -31.19 -2.02
CA GLY A 170 0.12 -31.01 -0.93
C GLY A 170 0.76 -32.33 -0.53
N ARG A 171 2.04 -32.30 -0.14
CA ARG A 171 2.78 -33.46 0.40
C ARG A 171 3.62 -33.02 1.58
N THR A 172 3.85 -33.94 2.52
CA THR A 172 4.70 -33.68 3.69
C THR A 172 6.08 -34.29 3.48
N THR A 173 7.11 -33.61 3.99
CA THR A 173 8.49 -34.10 4.01
C THR A 173 9.25 -33.50 5.21
N ARG A 174 10.56 -33.76 5.30
CA ARG A 174 11.41 -33.20 6.35
C ARG A 174 12.45 -32.24 5.78
N LEU A 175 12.71 -31.16 6.50
CA LEU A 175 13.81 -30.27 6.24
C LEU A 175 15.10 -30.91 6.76
N ARG A 176 16.10 -31.13 5.86
CA ARG A 176 17.35 -31.86 6.15
C ARG A 176 18.55 -30.94 6.37
N GLY A 177 18.46 -29.68 5.98
CA GLY A 177 19.55 -28.73 6.11
C GLY A 177 19.44 -27.56 5.17
N THR A 178 20.39 -26.66 5.27
CA THR A 178 20.53 -25.51 4.37
C THR A 178 21.84 -25.59 3.56
N ALA A 179 21.91 -24.86 2.46
CA ALA A 179 23.08 -24.75 1.61
C ALA A 179 23.19 -23.29 1.09
N GLY A 180 24.37 -22.92 0.57
CA GLY A 180 24.55 -21.58 -0.02
C GLY A 180 24.30 -20.45 0.98
N ASN A 181 24.89 -20.53 2.18
CA ASN A 181 24.67 -19.55 3.27
C ASN A 181 23.19 -19.36 3.62
N GLY A 182 22.40 -20.43 3.62
CA GLY A 182 20.96 -20.37 3.95
C GLY A 182 20.04 -20.02 2.76
N ALA A 183 20.59 -19.79 1.57
CA ALA A 183 19.78 -19.49 0.39
C ALA A 183 18.94 -20.66 -0.08
N ALA A 184 19.42 -21.89 0.09
CA ALA A 184 18.72 -23.11 -0.27
C ALA A 184 18.37 -23.95 0.95
N ILE A 185 17.22 -24.61 0.89
CA ILE A 185 16.67 -25.53 1.88
C ILE A 185 16.65 -26.92 1.24
N ARG A 186 17.27 -27.92 1.90
CA ARG A 186 17.26 -29.32 1.46
C ARG A 186 16.07 -30.03 2.08
N LEU A 187 15.26 -30.64 1.23
CA LEU A 187 14.13 -31.47 1.62
C LEU A 187 14.53 -32.94 1.66
N GLY A 188 13.71 -33.78 2.29
CA GLY A 188 13.95 -35.23 2.48
C GLY A 188 14.21 -35.98 1.19
N ASP A 189 14.90 -37.13 1.31
CA ASP A 189 15.37 -37.88 0.15
C ASP A 189 14.32 -38.88 -0.40
N ASP A 190 13.24 -39.10 0.34
CA ASP A 190 12.28 -40.17 0.07
C ASP A 190 11.12 -39.77 -0.83
N ASP A 191 10.98 -38.45 -1.14
CA ASP A 191 9.86 -37.93 -1.90
C ASP A 191 10.20 -37.66 -3.37
N GLU A 192 9.37 -38.17 -4.25
CA GLU A 192 9.42 -37.79 -5.67
C GLU A 192 8.63 -36.51 -5.91
N ILE A 193 9.36 -35.42 -6.19
CA ILE A 193 8.73 -34.14 -6.56
C ILE A 193 8.22 -34.24 -8.01
N GLU A 194 6.91 -34.13 -8.15
CA GLU A 194 6.22 -34.24 -9.44
C GLU A 194 6.49 -33.02 -10.34
N ALA A 195 6.38 -33.23 -11.65
CA ALA A 195 6.46 -32.15 -12.62
C ALA A 195 5.29 -31.15 -12.42
N GLY A 196 5.57 -29.87 -12.50
CA GLY A 196 4.58 -28.79 -12.28
C GLY A 196 4.58 -28.23 -10.86
N MET A 197 5.10 -28.93 -9.85
CA MET A 197 5.16 -28.43 -8.47
C MET A 197 6.22 -27.35 -8.25
N SER A 198 7.21 -27.21 -9.12
CA SER A 198 8.24 -26.14 -9.03
C SER A 198 7.59 -24.77 -8.97
N GLY A 199 8.06 -23.93 -8.05
CA GLY A 199 7.51 -22.60 -7.78
C GLY A 199 6.46 -22.56 -6.67
N GLY A 200 6.02 -23.73 -6.18
CA GLY A 200 5.04 -23.81 -5.10
C GLY A 200 5.62 -23.51 -3.72
N PRO A 201 4.77 -23.21 -2.71
CA PRO A 201 5.20 -22.88 -1.35
C PRO A 201 5.67 -24.10 -0.58
N VAL A 202 6.69 -23.91 0.28
CA VAL A 202 7.13 -24.87 1.31
C VAL A 202 6.79 -24.28 2.68
N VAL A 203 6.00 -25.00 3.46
CA VAL A 203 5.36 -24.55 4.71
C VAL A 203 5.94 -25.32 5.90
N ASP A 204 6.40 -24.63 6.92
CA ASP A 204 6.74 -25.19 8.24
C ASP A 204 5.44 -25.60 8.96
N LEU A 205 5.26 -26.90 9.21
CA LEU A 205 4.04 -27.41 9.84
C LEU A 205 3.95 -27.12 11.34
N VAL A 206 5.07 -26.80 11.98
CA VAL A 206 5.08 -26.45 13.40
C VAL A 206 4.57 -25.03 13.63
N ARG A 207 4.91 -24.11 12.70
CA ARG A 207 4.61 -22.67 12.85
C ARG A 207 3.53 -22.16 11.91
N GLY A 208 3.19 -22.93 10.89
CA GLY A 208 2.23 -22.53 9.89
C GLY A 208 2.73 -21.43 8.96
N GLU A 209 4.04 -21.35 8.69
CA GLU A 209 4.66 -20.27 7.94
C GLU A 209 5.31 -20.77 6.67
N VAL A 210 5.20 -20.05 5.56
CA VAL A 210 5.94 -20.37 4.33
C VAL A 210 7.40 -19.97 4.51
N VAL A 211 8.28 -20.96 4.41
CA VAL A 211 9.74 -20.83 4.60
C VAL A 211 10.51 -20.82 3.29
N GLY A 212 9.91 -21.32 2.19
CA GLY A 212 10.62 -21.47 0.93
C GLY A 212 9.72 -21.63 -0.29
N VAL A 213 10.37 -21.59 -1.45
CA VAL A 213 9.79 -21.82 -2.79
C VAL A 213 10.39 -23.12 -3.33
N LEU A 214 9.56 -24.08 -3.67
CA LEU A 214 10.00 -25.39 -4.19
C LEU A 214 10.69 -25.22 -5.55
N LYS A 215 11.96 -25.63 -5.64
CA LYS A 215 12.77 -25.38 -6.84
C LYS A 215 12.81 -26.55 -7.81
N ALA A 216 13.22 -27.70 -7.36
CA ALA A 216 13.49 -28.84 -8.24
C ALA A 216 13.79 -30.13 -7.50
N ARG A 217 13.73 -31.23 -8.25
CA ARG A 217 14.22 -32.55 -7.89
C ARG A 217 15.75 -32.63 -7.95
N ARG A 218 16.39 -33.29 -7.01
CA ARG A 218 17.81 -33.66 -7.13
C ARG A 218 17.96 -34.84 -8.09
N GLN A 219 18.85 -34.70 -9.09
CA GLN A 219 19.01 -35.70 -10.16
C GLN A 219 19.64 -37.03 -9.75
N ALA A 220 20.28 -37.11 -8.59
CA ALA A 220 20.89 -38.36 -8.12
C ALA A 220 20.65 -38.55 -6.63
N GLY A 221 19.82 -39.49 -6.26
CA GLY A 221 19.65 -39.94 -4.89
C GLY A 221 18.40 -39.45 -4.16
N GLY A 222 17.39 -38.97 -4.85
CA GLY A 222 16.13 -38.52 -4.22
C GLY A 222 16.20 -37.15 -3.57
N GLY A 223 15.08 -36.64 -3.06
CA GLY A 223 14.95 -35.42 -2.32
C GLY A 223 14.77 -34.15 -3.15
N GLY A 224 14.31 -33.08 -2.47
CA GLY A 224 13.99 -31.80 -3.04
C GLY A 224 14.93 -30.69 -2.63
N LEU A 225 14.83 -29.58 -3.35
CA LEU A 225 15.48 -28.32 -3.03
C LEU A 225 14.43 -27.22 -3.05
N ALA A 226 14.44 -26.35 -2.03
CA ALA A 226 13.65 -25.13 -2.01
C ALA A 226 14.57 -23.91 -1.85
N VAL A 227 14.11 -22.76 -2.31
CA VAL A 227 14.78 -21.46 -2.11
C VAL A 227 14.13 -20.81 -0.90
N SER A 228 14.95 -20.34 0.05
CA SER A 228 14.45 -19.64 1.23
C SER A 228 13.77 -18.32 0.84
N VAL A 229 12.58 -18.02 1.39
CA VAL A 229 11.89 -16.76 1.18
C VAL A 229 12.67 -15.55 1.71
N VAL A 230 13.62 -15.75 2.61
CA VAL A 230 14.55 -14.72 3.09
C VAL A 230 15.37 -14.11 1.94
N GLN A 231 15.55 -14.85 0.84
CA GLN A 231 16.22 -14.36 -0.36
C GLN A 231 15.46 -13.22 -1.06
N LEU A 232 14.19 -12.97 -0.73
CA LEU A 232 13.47 -11.77 -1.18
C LEU A 232 14.16 -10.48 -0.73
N ARG A 233 14.96 -10.52 0.35
CA ARG A 233 15.78 -9.38 0.78
C ARG A 233 16.90 -9.03 -0.20
N THR A 234 17.20 -9.88 -1.18
CA THR A 234 18.17 -9.59 -2.26
C THR A 234 17.55 -8.93 -3.47
N LEU A 235 16.24 -8.63 -3.44
CA LEU A 235 15.58 -7.86 -4.50
C LEU A 235 16.28 -6.52 -4.72
N PRO A 236 16.34 -6.02 -5.99
CA PRO A 236 17.01 -4.78 -6.31
C PRO A 236 16.54 -3.63 -5.42
N MET A 237 17.50 -2.90 -4.87
CA MET A 237 17.20 -1.69 -4.12
C MET A 237 16.67 -0.61 -5.07
N ALA A 238 15.69 0.13 -4.61
CA ALA A 238 15.12 1.21 -5.40
C ALA A 238 16.14 2.31 -5.69
N ALA A 239 15.97 2.98 -6.82
CA ALA A 239 16.65 4.23 -7.09
C ALA A 239 16.28 5.28 -6.01
N ARG A 240 17.15 6.27 -5.82
CA ARG A 240 16.99 7.30 -4.77
C ARG A 240 15.59 7.94 -4.87
N GLY A 241 14.81 7.86 -3.80
CA GLY A 241 13.45 8.41 -3.72
C GLY A 241 12.32 7.44 -4.10
N GLN A 242 12.62 6.20 -4.45
CA GLN A 242 11.62 5.16 -4.69
C GLN A 242 11.58 4.15 -3.54
N VAL A 243 10.40 3.61 -3.27
CA VAL A 243 10.26 2.52 -2.29
C VAL A 243 10.75 1.21 -2.91
N GLY A 244 11.66 0.52 -2.24
CA GLY A 244 12.19 -0.76 -2.69
C GLY A 244 11.11 -1.82 -2.88
N LEU A 245 11.25 -2.66 -3.90
CA LEU A 245 10.27 -3.69 -4.23
C LEU A 245 10.01 -4.65 -3.05
N TYR A 246 11.07 -5.09 -2.37
CA TYR A 246 10.96 -5.92 -1.17
C TYR A 246 10.04 -5.29 -0.12
N ARG A 247 10.29 -4.02 0.20
CA ARG A 247 9.51 -3.30 1.21
C ARG A 247 8.04 -3.19 0.84
N ARG A 248 7.74 -2.81 -0.42
CA ARG A 248 6.36 -2.72 -0.90
C ARG A 248 5.59 -4.01 -0.70
N ILE A 249 6.21 -5.13 -1.08
CA ILE A 249 5.58 -6.44 -1.00
C ILE A 249 5.37 -6.84 0.45
N MET A 250 6.38 -6.67 1.31
CA MET A 250 6.26 -7.07 2.72
C MET A 250 5.28 -6.17 3.48
N GLN A 251 5.24 -4.87 3.18
CA GLN A 251 4.24 -3.97 3.73
C GLN A 251 2.82 -4.39 3.32
N ALA A 252 2.60 -4.66 2.03
CA ALA A 252 1.31 -5.12 1.53
C ALA A 252 0.91 -6.49 2.11
N HIS A 253 1.88 -7.39 2.31
CA HIS A 253 1.69 -8.68 2.98
C HIS A 253 1.21 -8.50 4.43
N ASP A 254 1.95 -7.72 5.22
CA ASP A 254 1.66 -7.58 6.65
C ASP A 254 0.35 -6.84 6.89
N LEU A 255 0.07 -5.78 6.12
CA LEU A 255 -1.20 -5.06 6.17
C LEU A 255 -2.38 -5.93 5.75
N HIS A 256 -2.21 -6.80 4.73
CA HIS A 256 -3.27 -7.72 4.30
C HIS A 256 -3.69 -8.67 5.44
N HIS A 257 -2.73 -9.28 6.12
CA HIS A 257 -3.03 -10.18 7.24
C HIS A 257 -3.56 -9.43 8.46
N TYR A 258 -3.07 -8.24 8.72
CA TYR A 258 -3.58 -7.37 9.77
C TYR A 258 -5.02 -6.95 9.52
N ASP A 259 -5.35 -6.51 8.31
CA ASP A 259 -6.71 -6.16 7.90
C ASP A 259 -7.67 -7.35 7.99
N GLN A 260 -7.21 -8.54 7.61
CA GLN A 260 -7.99 -9.77 7.77
C GLN A 260 -8.25 -10.11 9.24
N HIS A 261 -7.25 -9.94 10.11
CA HIS A 261 -7.37 -10.20 11.53
C HIS A 261 -8.34 -9.21 12.21
N LEU A 262 -8.33 -7.94 11.81
CA LEU A 262 -9.24 -6.92 12.35
C LEU A 262 -10.65 -6.99 11.76
N SER A 263 -10.81 -7.66 10.61
CA SER A 263 -12.09 -7.76 9.93
C SER A 263 -12.88 -8.92 10.51
N ASP A 264 -14.02 -8.63 11.11
CA ASP A 264 -15.04 -9.61 11.51
C ASP A 264 -15.77 -10.15 10.25
N LEU A 265 -14.99 -10.62 9.26
CA LEU A 265 -15.49 -11.02 7.95
C LEU A 265 -16.02 -12.44 7.98
N ASP A 266 -17.34 -12.55 7.96
CA ASP A 266 -18.13 -13.67 7.41
C ASP A 266 -17.45 -15.05 7.47
N ASN A 267 -17.27 -15.64 8.67
CA ASN A 267 -16.88 -17.05 8.85
C ASN A 267 -15.68 -17.56 8.00
N ARG A 268 -14.85 -16.69 7.43
CA ARG A 268 -13.65 -17.10 6.73
C ARG A 268 -12.49 -17.26 7.72
N ARG A 269 -12.01 -18.46 7.80
CA ARG A 269 -10.83 -18.80 8.61
C ARG A 269 -9.60 -18.06 8.08
N THR A 270 -8.94 -17.31 8.95
CA THR A 270 -7.71 -16.56 8.63
C THR A 270 -6.46 -17.34 9.03
N TRP A 271 -5.29 -16.89 8.59
CA TRP A 271 -4.01 -17.43 9.07
C TRP A 271 -3.85 -17.27 10.57
N THR A 272 -4.28 -16.15 11.14
CA THR A 272 -4.25 -15.89 12.58
C THR A 272 -5.06 -16.92 13.36
N ASP A 273 -6.23 -17.30 12.87
CA ASP A 273 -7.08 -18.33 13.50
C ASP A 273 -6.38 -19.69 13.47
N VAL A 274 -5.84 -20.07 12.31
CA VAL A 274 -5.14 -21.35 12.15
C VAL A 274 -3.90 -21.40 13.02
N HIS A 275 -3.12 -20.32 13.11
CA HIS A 275 -1.96 -20.26 14.02
C HIS A 275 -2.39 -20.45 15.49
N GLY A 276 -3.58 -20.00 15.87
CA GLY A 276 -4.14 -20.23 17.22
C GLY A 276 -4.55 -21.67 17.51
N GLU A 277 -4.78 -22.46 16.47
CA GLU A 277 -5.20 -23.87 16.57
C GLU A 277 -4.07 -24.87 16.34
N LEU A 278 -2.91 -24.42 15.86
CA LEU A 278 -1.76 -25.30 15.68
C LEU A 278 -1.35 -25.94 17.02
N PRO A 279 -0.95 -27.21 17.00
CA PRO A 279 -0.43 -27.88 18.20
C PRO A 279 0.76 -27.09 18.77
N PRO A 280 0.87 -26.95 20.09
CA PRO A 280 2.02 -26.31 20.71
C PRO A 280 3.30 -27.08 20.38
N GLU A 281 4.40 -26.37 20.19
CA GLU A 281 5.72 -26.96 19.93
C GLU A 281 6.13 -27.85 21.12
N GLU A 282 6.41 -29.13 20.85
CA GLU A 282 6.83 -30.06 21.90
C GLU A 282 8.16 -29.64 22.53
N GLY A 283 8.18 -29.54 23.85
CA GLY A 283 9.39 -29.17 24.59
C GLY A 283 9.69 -27.68 24.64
N ASP A 284 8.74 -26.83 24.24
CA ASP A 284 8.87 -25.38 24.43
C ASP A 284 8.77 -25.02 25.93
N PRO A 285 9.86 -24.55 26.55
CA PRO A 285 9.85 -24.20 27.99
C PRO A 285 8.99 -22.96 28.27
N TYR A 286 8.58 -22.22 27.25
CA TYR A 286 7.80 -20.98 27.34
C TYR A 286 6.37 -21.13 26.81
N ALA A 287 5.91 -22.36 26.55
CA ALA A 287 4.55 -22.61 26.09
C ALA A 287 3.52 -21.88 26.98
N GLY A 288 2.83 -20.92 26.43
CA GLY A 288 1.67 -20.24 27.00
C GLY A 288 1.90 -18.94 27.78
N ARG A 289 3.13 -18.53 28.13
CA ARG A 289 3.37 -17.26 28.89
C ARG A 289 4.52 -16.40 28.39
N GLY A 290 5.37 -16.92 27.56
CA GLY A 290 6.58 -16.23 27.08
C GLY A 290 6.55 -15.78 25.64
N ARG A 291 5.44 -16.02 24.93
CA ARG A 291 5.25 -15.69 23.50
C ARG A 291 4.08 -14.74 23.30
N LEU A 292 4.12 -14.00 22.21
CA LEU A 292 2.95 -13.27 21.71
C LEU A 292 1.93 -14.28 21.17
N THR A 293 0.65 -14.01 21.40
CA THR A 293 -0.42 -14.75 20.74
C THR A 293 -0.38 -14.49 19.22
N PRO A 294 -0.95 -15.38 18.39
CA PRO A 294 -1.04 -15.14 16.94
C PRO A 294 -1.66 -13.79 16.59
N GLY A 295 -2.74 -13.39 17.26
CA GLY A 295 -3.38 -12.09 17.06
C GLY A 295 -2.48 -10.91 17.43
N GLU A 296 -1.77 -10.99 18.56
CA GLU A 296 -0.79 -9.97 18.96
C GLU A 296 0.37 -9.87 17.96
N ARG A 297 0.85 -10.99 17.43
CA ARG A 297 1.91 -11.02 16.42
C ARG A 297 1.43 -10.42 15.10
N THR A 298 0.23 -10.76 14.65
CA THR A 298 -0.38 -10.17 13.45
C THR A 298 -0.55 -8.66 13.60
N THR A 299 -1.03 -8.21 14.76
CA THR A 299 -1.16 -6.77 15.08
C THR A 299 0.19 -6.08 15.06
N LEU A 300 1.23 -6.67 15.67
CA LEU A 300 2.56 -6.10 15.67
C LEU A 300 3.13 -5.92 14.25
N PHE A 301 2.97 -6.91 13.38
CA PHE A 301 3.39 -6.79 11.98
C PHE A 301 2.66 -5.67 11.25
N GLY A 302 1.35 -5.54 11.43
CA GLY A 302 0.56 -4.45 10.84
C GLY A 302 1.05 -3.08 11.31
N LEU A 303 1.24 -2.89 12.62
CA LEU A 303 1.74 -1.64 13.18
C LEU A 303 3.15 -1.30 12.69
N LEU A 304 4.05 -2.27 12.60
CA LEU A 304 5.39 -2.06 12.05
C LEU A 304 5.37 -1.76 10.55
N ALA A 305 4.42 -2.31 9.80
CA ALA A 305 4.26 -2.04 8.37
C ALA A 305 3.73 -0.62 8.09
N GLU A 306 3.06 0.02 9.05
CA GLU A 306 2.63 1.42 8.95
C GLU A 306 3.77 2.43 9.18
N LEU A 307 4.89 1.98 9.78
CA LEU A 307 6.04 2.83 10.04
C LEU A 307 6.95 2.97 8.83
N PRO A 308 7.67 4.09 8.70
CA PRO A 308 8.73 4.21 7.71
C PRO A 308 9.81 3.14 7.91
N PRO A 309 10.55 2.76 6.84
CA PRO A 309 11.59 1.76 6.96
C PRO A 309 12.72 2.22 7.87
N PRO A 310 13.49 1.27 8.40
CA PRO A 310 14.73 1.59 9.06
C PRO A 310 15.68 2.32 8.10
N SER A 311 16.46 3.24 8.64
CA SER A 311 17.41 4.02 7.83
C SER A 311 18.56 3.17 7.26
N SER A 312 18.86 2.04 7.89
CA SER A 312 19.83 1.04 7.42
C SER A 312 19.65 -0.28 8.17
N SER A 313 20.28 -1.34 7.65
CA SER A 313 20.33 -2.66 8.32
C SER A 313 21.05 -2.61 9.68
N GLU A 314 22.02 -1.72 9.84
CA GLU A 314 22.77 -1.55 11.09
C GLU A 314 21.85 -1.02 12.20
N VAL A 315 20.91 -0.12 11.87
CA VAL A 315 19.92 0.37 12.85
C VAL A 315 19.05 -0.78 13.36
N VAL A 316 18.56 -1.64 12.46
CA VAL A 316 17.76 -2.82 12.86
C VAL A 316 18.59 -3.74 13.76
N ARG A 317 19.85 -4.03 13.38
CA ARG A 317 20.74 -4.90 14.16
C ARG A 317 21.04 -4.33 15.54
N ALA A 318 21.30 -3.03 15.64
CA ALA A 318 21.55 -2.36 16.92
C ALA A 318 20.32 -2.44 17.86
N LEU A 319 19.10 -2.24 17.32
CA LEU A 319 17.88 -2.36 18.13
C LEU A 319 17.62 -3.83 18.54
N VAL A 320 17.93 -4.79 17.67
CA VAL A 320 17.84 -6.22 17.99
C VAL A 320 18.85 -6.60 19.08
N GLU A 321 20.10 -6.16 18.97
CA GLU A 321 21.15 -6.36 19.99
C GLU A 321 20.71 -5.80 21.36
N GLU A 322 20.21 -4.58 21.37
CA GLU A 322 19.69 -3.93 22.57
C GLU A 322 18.49 -4.67 23.18
N ALA A 323 17.62 -5.23 22.36
CA ALA A 323 16.45 -5.99 22.82
C ALA A 323 16.82 -7.40 23.34
N ARG A 324 17.82 -8.05 22.72
CA ARG A 324 18.30 -9.39 23.08
C ARG A 324 19.31 -9.37 24.23
N GLY A 325 20.10 -8.29 24.34
CA GLY A 325 21.27 -8.20 25.21
C GLY A 325 22.54 -8.81 24.63
N GLU A 326 22.52 -9.26 23.37
CA GLU A 326 23.70 -9.75 22.63
C GLU A 326 23.56 -9.49 21.13
N GLU A 327 24.68 -9.36 20.43
CA GLU A 327 24.72 -9.19 18.99
C GLU A 327 24.13 -10.42 18.27
N PRO A 328 23.17 -10.24 17.35
CA PRO A 328 22.64 -11.36 16.56
C PRO A 328 23.71 -11.84 15.58
N ASP A 329 23.76 -13.17 15.37
CA ASP A 329 24.63 -13.73 14.34
C ASP A 329 24.44 -13.06 12.99
N PRO A 330 25.52 -12.70 12.29
CA PRO A 330 25.43 -12.11 10.97
C PRO A 330 24.89 -13.16 9.96
N LEU A 331 23.64 -13.01 9.57
CA LEU A 331 22.98 -13.88 8.59
C LEU A 331 22.68 -13.07 7.32
N PRO A 332 23.28 -13.43 6.18
CA PRO A 332 22.88 -12.87 4.90
C PRO A 332 21.56 -13.51 4.42
N PRO A 333 20.70 -12.76 3.73
CA PRO A 333 20.77 -11.31 3.51
C PRO A 333 20.43 -10.48 4.75
N ALA A 334 21.00 -9.29 4.84
CA ALA A 334 20.79 -8.37 5.94
C ALA A 334 19.30 -7.95 6.09
N PRO A 335 18.84 -7.59 7.31
CA PRO A 335 17.47 -7.11 7.52
C PRO A 335 17.24 -5.77 6.82
N LEU A 336 16.09 -5.60 6.16
CA LEU A 336 15.70 -4.40 5.40
C LEU A 336 14.45 -3.71 5.95
N SER A 337 13.75 -4.35 6.87
CA SER A 337 12.50 -3.86 7.47
C SER A 337 12.49 -4.09 8.98
N TRP A 338 11.58 -3.41 9.68
CA TRP A 338 11.34 -3.66 11.10
C TRP A 338 10.87 -5.10 11.37
N ARG A 339 10.08 -5.66 10.46
CA ARG A 339 9.67 -7.07 10.49
C ARG A 339 10.87 -8.01 10.50
N ASP A 340 11.89 -7.73 9.70
CA ASP A 340 13.09 -8.56 9.64
C ASP A 340 13.86 -8.58 10.97
N GLY A 341 13.79 -7.47 11.73
CA GLY A 341 14.32 -7.40 13.07
C GLY A 341 13.60 -8.33 14.05
N LEU A 342 12.26 -8.43 13.96
CA LEU A 342 11.51 -9.42 14.75
C LEU A 342 11.99 -10.84 14.47
N GLY A 343 12.28 -11.15 13.21
CA GLY A 343 12.80 -12.45 12.79
C GLY A 343 14.14 -12.86 13.41
N LEU A 344 14.89 -11.88 13.96
CA LEU A 344 16.13 -12.10 14.70
C LEU A 344 15.93 -12.23 16.23
N LEU A 345 14.71 -12.01 16.72
CA LEU A 345 14.36 -12.07 18.15
C LEU A 345 13.79 -13.43 18.60
N HIS A 346 13.59 -14.33 17.68
CA HIS A 346 13.19 -15.70 18.02
C HIS A 346 14.34 -16.41 18.73
N ASP A 347 13.98 -17.21 19.73
CA ASP A 347 14.94 -17.99 20.57
C ASP A 347 16.04 -17.08 21.20
N PRO A 348 15.67 -16.03 21.98
CA PRO A 348 16.64 -15.16 22.59
C PRO A 348 17.48 -15.91 23.62
N PRO A 349 18.77 -15.55 23.81
CA PRO A 349 19.65 -16.22 24.75
C PRO A 349 19.28 -15.93 26.21
N GLY A 350 19.85 -16.70 27.13
CA GLY A 350 19.82 -16.39 28.56
C GLY A 350 18.46 -16.58 29.23
N GLY A 351 17.50 -17.28 28.59
CA GLY A 351 16.18 -17.51 29.15
C GLY A 351 15.26 -16.28 29.12
N THR A 352 15.58 -15.27 28.34
CA THR A 352 14.70 -14.13 28.07
C THR A 352 13.47 -14.62 27.33
N ALA A 353 12.28 -14.25 27.79
CA ALA A 353 11.04 -14.58 27.10
C ALA A 353 11.00 -13.87 25.73
N GLU A 354 10.65 -14.60 24.65
CA GLU A 354 10.56 -14.09 23.28
C GLU A 354 9.68 -12.83 23.20
N ALA A 355 8.49 -12.86 23.83
CA ALA A 355 7.61 -11.70 23.89
C ALA A 355 8.26 -10.47 24.53
N ALA A 356 9.07 -10.66 25.57
CA ALA A 356 9.76 -9.55 26.21
C ALA A 356 10.81 -8.90 25.28
N ALA A 357 11.58 -9.70 24.55
CA ALA A 357 12.52 -9.22 23.55
C ALA A 357 11.80 -8.45 22.41
N MET A 358 10.69 -9.00 21.91
CA MET A 358 9.87 -8.36 20.88
C MET A 358 9.26 -7.03 21.36
N LEU A 359 8.77 -6.95 22.60
CA LEU A 359 8.23 -5.72 23.16
C LEU A 359 9.30 -4.65 23.41
N ARG A 360 10.51 -5.04 23.84
CA ARG A 360 11.67 -4.12 23.93
C ARG A 360 11.99 -3.53 22.57
N TYR A 361 12.12 -4.39 21.57
CA TYR A 361 12.37 -3.99 20.20
C TYR A 361 11.27 -3.06 19.65
N ALA A 362 10.00 -3.41 19.81
CA ALA A 362 8.88 -2.59 19.39
C ALA A 362 8.86 -1.22 20.10
N THR A 363 9.22 -1.18 21.40
CA THR A 363 9.41 0.08 22.14
C THR A 363 10.49 0.95 21.50
N ASP A 364 11.64 0.39 21.17
CA ASP A 364 12.72 1.16 20.56
C ASP A 364 12.37 1.60 19.13
N VAL A 365 11.68 0.76 18.39
CA VAL A 365 11.17 1.13 17.05
C VAL A 365 10.19 2.30 17.16
N SER A 366 9.28 2.34 18.15
CA SER A 366 8.31 3.43 18.30
C SER A 366 8.97 4.81 18.53
N VAL A 367 10.17 4.83 19.07
CA VAL A 367 10.95 6.07 19.30
C VAL A 367 12.17 6.22 18.38
N ALA A 368 12.33 5.33 17.40
CA ALA A 368 13.44 5.36 16.47
C ALA A 368 13.48 6.65 15.64
N GLU A 369 14.65 6.95 15.10
CA GLU A 369 14.82 8.03 14.14
C GLU A 369 14.55 7.49 12.73
N TYR A 370 13.48 7.98 12.10
CA TYR A 370 13.12 7.61 10.75
C TYR A 370 13.69 8.63 9.76
N ARG A 371 14.20 8.16 8.62
CA ARG A 371 14.63 9.05 7.52
C ARG A 371 13.47 9.52 6.67
N GLU A 372 12.45 8.69 6.60
CA GLU A 372 11.22 8.99 5.91
C GLU A 372 10.16 9.41 6.93
N PRO A 373 9.14 10.11 6.48
CA PRO A 373 8.04 10.60 7.28
C PRO A 373 7.28 9.51 8.02
N VAL A 374 7.08 9.69 9.30
CA VAL A 374 6.15 8.87 10.10
C VAL A 374 4.74 9.36 9.82
N THR A 375 3.85 8.43 9.54
CA THR A 375 2.43 8.72 9.63
C THR A 375 2.11 9.22 11.03
N PRO A 376 1.50 10.41 11.19
CA PRO A 376 1.15 10.92 12.50
C PRO A 376 0.40 9.89 13.34
N GLY A 377 0.87 9.63 14.54
CA GLY A 377 0.29 8.68 15.46
C GLY A 377 0.64 7.20 15.25
N ALA A 378 1.35 6.80 14.17
CA ALA A 378 1.70 5.39 13.97
C ALA A 378 2.72 4.88 15.01
N ASP A 379 3.66 5.72 15.40
CA ASP A 379 4.59 5.44 16.48
C ASP A 379 3.89 5.40 17.85
N GLU A 380 2.90 6.27 18.08
CA GLU A 380 2.08 6.27 19.29
C GLU A 380 1.17 5.03 19.34
N GLU A 381 0.57 4.61 18.24
CA GLU A 381 -0.24 3.37 18.17
C GLU A 381 0.59 2.13 18.47
N LEU A 382 1.83 2.06 17.92
CA LEU A 382 2.74 0.98 18.26
C LEU A 382 3.06 0.98 19.76
N TRP A 383 3.35 2.17 20.34
CA TRP A 383 3.61 2.29 21.78
C TRP A 383 2.38 1.93 22.63
N ASP A 384 1.18 2.36 22.26
CA ASP A 384 -0.06 2.02 22.97
C ASP A 384 -0.32 0.51 22.94
N TRP A 385 -0.07 -0.13 21.80
CA TRP A 385 -0.15 -1.58 21.69
C TRP A 385 0.89 -2.29 22.57
N VAL A 386 2.15 -1.83 22.59
CA VAL A 386 3.21 -2.36 23.48
C VAL A 386 2.77 -2.28 24.92
N ARG A 387 2.24 -1.14 25.34
CA ARG A 387 1.79 -0.89 26.71
C ARG A 387 0.65 -1.82 27.10
N ALA A 388 -0.35 -1.96 26.24
CA ALA A 388 -1.50 -2.85 26.47
C ALA A 388 -1.07 -4.33 26.53
N THR A 389 -0.18 -4.77 25.64
CA THR A 389 0.33 -6.14 25.64
C THR A 389 1.20 -6.43 26.87
N ALA A 390 2.02 -5.46 27.31
CA ALA A 390 2.84 -5.59 28.50
C ALA A 390 2.03 -5.69 29.81
N GLU A 391 0.80 -5.18 29.87
CA GLU A 391 -0.08 -5.32 31.05
C GLU A 391 -0.40 -6.78 31.35
N ARG A 392 -0.51 -7.62 30.33
CA ARG A 392 -0.75 -9.06 30.42
C ARG A 392 0.45 -9.84 30.96
N LEU A 393 1.66 -9.33 30.78
CA LEU A 393 2.89 -10.04 31.14
C LEU A 393 3.24 -9.84 32.65
N TRP A 394 4.19 -9.01 32.98
CA TRP A 394 4.63 -8.82 34.38
C TRP A 394 5.05 -7.37 34.67
N ARG A 395 4.77 -6.93 35.87
CA ARG A 395 4.98 -5.52 36.27
C ARG A 395 6.40 -4.96 36.06
N PRO A 396 7.50 -5.71 36.36
CA PRO A 396 8.87 -5.21 36.12
C PRO A 396 9.12 -4.88 34.66
N LEU A 397 8.67 -5.74 33.71
CA LEU A 397 8.83 -5.48 32.28
C LEU A 397 8.07 -4.21 31.85
N ARG A 398 6.84 -4.03 32.30
CA ARG A 398 6.05 -2.83 31.97
C ARG A 398 6.76 -1.55 32.41
N ARG A 399 7.37 -1.53 33.61
CA ARG A 399 8.13 -0.39 34.10
C ARG A 399 9.39 -0.17 33.26
N GLU A 400 10.13 -1.23 32.96
CA GLU A 400 11.31 -1.19 32.10
C GLU A 400 10.99 -0.58 30.72
N LEU A 401 9.89 -1.03 30.07
CA LEU A 401 9.44 -0.54 28.76
C LEU A 401 9.06 0.95 28.82
N GLY A 402 8.37 1.40 29.90
CA GLY A 402 8.07 2.81 30.12
C GLY A 402 9.31 3.67 30.24
N GLU A 403 10.26 3.27 31.08
CA GLU A 403 11.54 3.97 31.24
C GLU A 403 12.37 3.99 29.96
N ARG A 404 12.27 2.92 29.15
CA ARG A 404 12.93 2.81 27.82
C ARG A 404 12.34 3.77 26.82
N HIS A 405 11.03 3.81 26.72
CA HIS A 405 10.29 4.72 25.83
C HIS A 405 10.56 6.19 26.18
N GLU A 406 10.47 6.58 27.47
CA GLU A 406 10.76 7.96 27.91
C GLU A 406 12.19 8.38 27.57
N ARG A 407 13.18 7.49 27.74
CA ARG A 407 14.58 7.76 27.37
C ARG A 407 14.73 7.95 25.86
N GLY A 408 14.04 7.11 25.04
CA GLY A 408 14.03 7.22 23.59
C GLY A 408 13.43 8.52 23.10
N LEU A 409 12.28 8.94 23.65
CA LEU A 409 11.67 10.24 23.33
C LEU A 409 12.58 11.42 23.69
N ALA A 410 13.20 11.39 24.86
CA ALA A 410 14.14 12.44 25.28
C ALA A 410 15.35 12.54 24.34
N GLU A 411 15.88 11.41 23.86
CA GLU A 411 16.97 11.36 22.90
C GLU A 411 16.54 11.87 21.51
N ARG A 412 15.38 11.43 21.02
CA ARG A 412 14.78 11.91 19.76
C ARG A 412 14.60 13.43 19.78
N GLU A 413 14.08 13.98 20.87
CA GLU A 413 13.91 15.42 21.05
C GLU A 413 15.25 16.18 21.12
N ARG A 414 16.25 15.64 21.81
CA ARG A 414 17.60 16.23 21.82
C ARG A 414 18.20 16.32 20.41
N ARG A 415 18.06 15.25 19.62
CA ARG A 415 18.57 15.22 18.23
C ARG A 415 17.79 16.17 17.33
N ARG A 416 16.46 16.25 17.45
CA ARG A 416 15.63 17.25 16.76
C ARG A 416 16.10 18.68 17.06
N ARG A 417 16.33 19.01 18.31
CA ARG A 417 16.86 20.33 18.71
C ARG A 417 18.25 20.60 18.16
N ALA A 418 19.12 19.62 18.16
CA ALA A 418 20.46 19.73 17.58
C ALA A 418 20.45 19.94 16.06
N SER A 419 19.50 19.30 15.36
CA SER A 419 19.30 19.46 13.92
C SER A 419 18.61 20.80 13.59
N ALA A 420 17.64 21.23 14.39
CA ALA A 420 16.99 22.52 14.25
C ALA A 420 17.95 23.71 14.47
N GLY A 421 18.92 23.56 15.39
CA GLY A 421 19.97 24.56 15.60
C GLY A 421 20.91 24.77 14.41
N ARG A 422 20.99 23.80 13.48
CA ARG A 422 21.73 23.93 12.21
C ARG A 422 20.88 24.44 11.05
N ALA A 423 19.55 24.39 11.17
CA ALA A 423 18.60 24.81 10.12
C ALA A 423 18.12 26.26 10.25
N VAL A 424 18.52 26.97 11.29
CA VAL A 424 18.10 28.38 11.52
C VAL A 424 18.94 29.33 10.67
N HIS A 425 18.66 29.39 9.36
CA HIS A 425 18.85 30.59 8.52
C HIS A 425 18.01 30.46 7.23
N GLY A 426 16.70 30.25 7.40
CA GLY A 426 15.71 30.47 6.36
C GLY A 426 14.55 31.31 6.91
N PRO A 427 14.03 32.30 6.18
CA PRO A 427 13.03 33.20 6.73
C PRO A 427 11.74 32.49 7.11
N ALA A 428 11.32 32.66 8.35
CA ALA A 428 10.03 32.20 8.86
C ALA A 428 8.88 32.75 7.98
N ARG A 429 8.21 31.85 7.24
CA ARG A 429 6.98 32.22 6.52
C ARG A 429 5.84 32.31 7.53
N ARG A 430 5.24 33.52 7.59
CA ARG A 430 4.06 33.81 8.42
C ARG A 430 2.88 32.97 7.95
N SER A 431 2.13 32.37 8.89
CA SER A 431 0.82 31.77 8.67
C SER A 431 -0.17 32.90 8.24
N GLY A 432 -0.38 33.01 6.95
CA GLY A 432 -1.33 33.98 6.38
C GLY A 432 -2.38 33.26 5.54
N GLY A 433 -3.63 33.75 5.60
CA GLY A 433 -4.69 33.31 4.71
C GLY A 433 -4.37 33.61 3.22
N LEU A 434 -5.25 33.16 2.32
CA LEU A 434 -5.11 33.38 0.87
C LEU A 434 -4.84 34.86 0.60
N PRO A 435 -3.87 35.22 -0.29
CA PRO A 435 -3.61 36.59 -0.62
C PRO A 435 -4.87 37.20 -1.26
N PRO A 436 -5.30 38.38 -0.83
CA PRO A 436 -6.41 39.10 -1.44
C PRO A 436 -5.98 39.63 -2.82
N GLY A 437 -6.10 38.76 -3.87
CA GLY A 437 -5.61 39.14 -5.19
C GLY A 437 -6.24 38.34 -6.32
N ALA A 438 -5.79 38.59 -7.52
CA ALA A 438 -6.10 37.78 -8.68
C ALA A 438 -5.51 36.38 -8.55
N SER A 439 -6.16 35.38 -9.17
CA SER A 439 -5.68 34.03 -9.29
C SER A 439 -5.50 33.63 -10.73
N VAL A 440 -4.76 32.56 -10.96
CA VAL A 440 -4.69 31.91 -12.26
C VAL A 440 -5.72 30.76 -12.29
N LEU A 441 -6.61 30.80 -13.29
CA LEU A 441 -7.60 29.78 -13.56
C LEU A 441 -7.09 28.91 -14.71
N LEU A 442 -6.96 27.62 -14.47
CA LEU A 442 -6.75 26.59 -15.46
C LEU A 442 -8.03 25.78 -15.61
N GLU A 443 -8.61 25.76 -16.79
CA GLU A 443 -9.76 24.92 -17.13
C GLU A 443 -9.28 23.82 -18.05
N VAL A 444 -9.71 22.56 -17.79
CA VAL A 444 -9.42 21.40 -18.63
C VAL A 444 -10.70 20.58 -18.78
N TRP A 445 -11.06 20.24 -20.01
CA TRP A 445 -12.22 19.43 -20.33
C TRP A 445 -11.93 18.43 -21.46
N ALA A 446 -12.65 17.33 -21.48
CA ALA A 446 -12.49 16.29 -22.50
C ALA A 446 -12.90 16.83 -23.90
N HIS A 447 -12.11 16.48 -24.91
CA HIS A 447 -12.43 16.78 -26.31
C HIS A 447 -13.33 15.67 -26.89
N GLY A 448 -14.65 15.85 -26.77
CA GLY A 448 -15.61 14.84 -27.19
C GLY A 448 -15.47 13.52 -26.45
N TRP A 449 -15.32 12.39 -27.17
CA TRP A 449 -15.10 11.04 -26.64
C TRP A 449 -13.68 10.49 -26.85
N GLU A 450 -12.77 11.38 -27.29
CA GLU A 450 -11.35 11.03 -27.46
C GLU A 450 -10.61 11.21 -26.13
N ASP A 451 -9.50 10.46 -25.94
CA ASP A 451 -8.59 10.65 -24.80
C ASP A 451 -7.70 11.90 -25.00
N LEU A 452 -8.34 12.98 -25.45
CA LEU A 452 -7.74 14.28 -25.70
C LEU A 452 -8.48 15.34 -24.88
N TYR A 453 -7.78 16.42 -24.57
CA TYR A 453 -8.26 17.47 -23.70
C TYR A 453 -8.04 18.83 -24.31
N ASP A 454 -9.04 19.67 -24.17
CA ASP A 454 -8.94 21.09 -24.44
C ASP A 454 -8.64 21.81 -23.12
N TRP A 455 -7.94 22.92 -23.21
CA TRP A 455 -7.56 23.67 -22.03
C TRP A 455 -7.61 25.19 -22.27
N ARG A 456 -7.81 25.92 -21.19
CA ARG A 456 -7.78 27.39 -21.18
C ARG A 456 -7.09 27.86 -19.89
N VAL A 457 -6.19 28.85 -20.02
CA VAL A 457 -5.57 29.55 -18.91
C VAL A 457 -6.07 30.99 -18.92
N SER A 458 -6.56 31.45 -17.79
CA SER A 458 -7.08 32.81 -17.60
C SER A 458 -6.61 33.40 -16.27
N VAL A 459 -6.67 34.73 -16.17
CA VAL A 459 -6.54 35.43 -14.89
C VAL A 459 -7.94 35.76 -14.38
N LEU A 460 -8.27 35.26 -13.20
CA LEU A 460 -9.48 35.56 -12.47
C LEU A 460 -9.22 36.75 -11.52
N ALA A 461 -9.96 37.82 -11.67
CA ALA A 461 -9.80 38.98 -10.82
C ALA A 461 -10.13 38.68 -9.35
N GLY A 462 -9.51 39.39 -8.42
CA GLY A 462 -9.78 39.24 -6.99
C GLY A 462 -11.22 39.64 -6.61
N PRO A 463 -11.64 39.37 -5.35
CA PRO A 463 -13.03 39.56 -4.89
C PRO A 463 -13.65 40.91 -5.17
N ALA A 464 -12.84 41.97 -5.19
CA ALA A 464 -13.31 43.35 -5.51
C ALA A 464 -13.84 43.47 -6.95
N HIS A 465 -13.50 42.55 -7.83
CA HIS A 465 -13.89 42.53 -9.24
C HIS A 465 -14.36 41.11 -9.63
N ALA A 466 -15.12 40.47 -8.75
CA ALA A 466 -15.58 39.10 -8.91
C ALA A 466 -16.26 38.87 -10.29
N GLY A 467 -15.95 37.76 -10.91
CA GLY A 467 -16.46 37.36 -12.23
C GLY A 467 -15.71 37.95 -13.42
N ARG A 468 -14.76 38.91 -13.24
CA ARG A 468 -13.94 39.40 -14.35
C ARG A 468 -12.81 38.44 -14.67
N VAL A 469 -12.80 37.91 -15.91
CA VAL A 469 -11.81 36.97 -16.42
C VAL A 469 -11.04 37.62 -17.56
N THR A 470 -9.73 37.44 -17.55
CA THR A 470 -8.86 37.88 -18.64
C THR A 470 -8.14 36.69 -19.22
N PRO A 471 -8.45 36.25 -20.47
CA PRO A 471 -7.77 35.14 -21.11
C PRO A 471 -6.25 35.36 -21.19
N VAL A 472 -5.50 34.28 -21.00
CA VAL A 472 -4.06 34.26 -21.23
C VAL A 472 -3.76 33.47 -22.50
N ASP A 473 -4.25 32.21 -22.57
CA ASP A 473 -4.06 31.34 -23.72
C ASP A 473 -5.00 30.14 -23.64
N SER A 474 -5.16 29.45 -24.77
CA SER A 474 -5.97 28.19 -24.84
C SER A 474 -5.41 27.27 -25.89
N GLY A 475 -5.71 25.97 -25.75
CA GLY A 475 -5.32 24.94 -26.71
C GLY A 475 -6.31 23.81 -26.77
N VAL A 476 -6.27 23.07 -27.86
CA VAL A 476 -7.20 21.96 -28.14
C VAL A 476 -6.42 20.67 -28.39
N ARG A 477 -7.09 19.53 -28.10
CA ARG A 477 -6.61 18.17 -28.44
C ARG A 477 -5.25 17.81 -27.85
N ALA A 478 -4.95 18.25 -26.62
CA ALA A 478 -3.76 17.83 -25.91
C ALA A 478 -3.97 16.46 -25.23
N THR A 479 -2.97 15.60 -25.21
CA THR A 479 -2.98 14.40 -24.38
C THR A 479 -2.74 14.78 -22.92
N LEU A 480 -3.24 13.97 -21.94
CA LEU A 480 -2.95 14.22 -20.51
C LEU A 480 -1.44 14.33 -20.22
N ALA A 481 -0.63 13.50 -20.85
CA ALA A 481 0.83 13.52 -20.72
C ALA A 481 1.47 14.76 -21.36
N GLY A 482 0.83 15.36 -22.36
CA GLY A 482 1.30 16.56 -23.08
C GLY A 482 0.89 17.87 -22.41
N LEU A 483 -0.13 17.86 -21.51
CA LEU A 483 -0.62 19.05 -20.84
C LEU A 483 0.48 19.84 -20.10
N PRO A 484 1.39 19.24 -19.30
CA PRO A 484 2.40 20.00 -18.57
C PRO A 484 3.31 20.82 -19.49
N GLU A 485 3.65 20.30 -20.67
CA GLU A 485 4.46 21.03 -21.65
C GLU A 485 3.67 22.13 -22.37
N ALA A 486 2.43 21.81 -22.79
CA ALA A 486 1.55 22.77 -23.44
C ALA A 486 1.21 23.98 -22.53
N LEU A 487 1.09 23.73 -21.24
CA LEU A 487 0.72 24.72 -20.23
C LEU A 487 1.89 25.52 -19.66
N ARG A 488 3.14 25.18 -19.99
CA ARG A 488 4.35 25.81 -19.45
C ARG A 488 4.34 27.32 -19.65
N ALA A 489 4.22 27.78 -20.87
CA ALA A 489 4.24 29.22 -21.20
C ALA A 489 2.95 29.93 -20.70
N PRO A 490 1.73 29.40 -20.93
CA PRO A 490 0.51 30.01 -20.44
C PRO A 490 0.47 30.19 -18.92
N LEU A 491 0.83 29.18 -18.15
CA LEU A 491 0.87 29.30 -16.70
C LEU A 491 1.94 30.26 -16.20
N ALA A 492 3.15 30.25 -16.81
CA ALA A 492 4.20 31.22 -16.47
C ALA A 492 3.72 32.64 -16.67
N GLU A 493 3.03 32.94 -17.77
CA GLU A 493 2.45 34.23 -18.06
C GLU A 493 1.32 34.64 -17.10
N GLY A 494 0.41 33.69 -16.81
CA GLY A 494 -0.65 33.89 -15.82
C GLY A 494 -0.10 34.24 -14.44
N PHE A 495 0.92 33.48 -13.97
CA PHE A 495 1.57 33.76 -12.70
C PHE A 495 2.28 35.10 -12.67
N ARG A 496 2.98 35.47 -13.74
CA ARG A 496 3.64 36.76 -13.86
C ARG A 496 2.65 37.93 -13.73
N ARG A 497 1.39 37.75 -14.16
CA ARG A 497 0.32 38.75 -14.03
C ARG A 497 -0.30 38.82 -12.64
N CYS A 498 -0.27 37.71 -11.87
CA CYS A 498 -0.98 37.56 -10.60
C CYS A 498 -0.07 37.59 -9.38
N ASP A 499 1.19 37.13 -9.51
CA ASP A 499 2.13 37.08 -8.39
C ASP A 499 2.47 38.49 -7.91
N THR A 500 2.54 38.63 -6.59
CA THR A 500 3.01 39.86 -5.96
C THR A 500 4.38 39.61 -5.32
N HIS A 501 5.07 40.68 -4.91
CA HIS A 501 6.35 40.51 -4.20
C HIS A 501 6.20 39.84 -2.82
N GLU A 502 4.98 39.80 -2.29
CA GLU A 502 4.70 39.23 -0.96
C GLU A 502 4.17 37.81 -1.03
N ALA A 503 3.47 37.42 -2.11
CA ALA A 503 2.81 36.10 -2.19
C ALA A 503 2.69 35.61 -3.63
N ALA A 504 2.82 34.28 -3.78
CA ALA A 504 2.50 33.56 -4.99
C ALA A 504 0.98 33.48 -5.16
N ALA A 505 0.49 33.69 -6.37
CA ALA A 505 -0.93 33.60 -6.69
C ALA A 505 -1.49 32.20 -6.55
N LEU A 506 -2.76 32.07 -6.17
CA LEU A 506 -3.51 30.83 -6.16
C LEU A 506 -3.67 30.29 -7.60
N LEU A 507 -3.48 29.01 -7.79
CA LEU A 507 -3.87 28.27 -8.99
C LEU A 507 -5.21 27.56 -8.73
N GLU A 508 -6.25 27.97 -9.44
CA GLU A 508 -7.56 27.34 -9.45
C GLU A 508 -7.66 26.43 -10.68
N VAL A 509 -7.94 25.14 -10.48
CA VAL A 509 -8.01 24.14 -11.54
C VAL A 509 -9.44 23.65 -11.68
N ALA A 510 -10.14 24.13 -12.70
CA ALA A 510 -11.53 23.76 -12.96
C ALA A 510 -11.59 22.55 -13.90
N VAL A 511 -12.03 21.41 -13.36
CA VAL A 511 -12.10 20.12 -14.05
C VAL A 511 -13.31 19.31 -13.60
N ALA A 512 -13.79 18.40 -14.45
CA ALA A 512 -14.84 17.47 -14.07
C ALA A 512 -14.39 16.60 -12.87
N PRO A 513 -15.31 16.17 -11.98
CA PRO A 513 -14.96 15.34 -10.81
C PRO A 513 -14.13 14.11 -11.13
N ALA A 514 -14.36 13.47 -12.27
CA ALA A 514 -13.54 12.34 -12.74
C ALA A 514 -12.05 12.69 -12.94
N LEU A 515 -11.73 13.96 -13.14
CA LEU A 515 -10.36 14.46 -13.32
C LEU A 515 -9.76 15.06 -12.02
N PHE A 516 -10.42 14.96 -10.87
CA PHE A 516 -9.85 15.41 -9.58
C PHE A 516 -8.60 14.61 -9.18
N GLY A 517 -8.36 13.47 -9.82
CA GLY A 517 -7.11 12.71 -9.74
C GLY A 517 -5.95 13.30 -10.54
N LEU A 518 -6.16 14.34 -11.36
CA LEU A 518 -5.11 14.96 -12.17
C LEU A 518 -4.06 15.65 -11.27
N ALA A 519 -2.81 15.22 -11.42
CA ALA A 519 -1.70 15.62 -10.53
C ALA A 519 -1.12 17.02 -10.86
N VAL A 520 -1.96 18.03 -11.04
CA VAL A 520 -1.53 19.40 -11.42
C VAL A 520 -0.55 19.98 -10.41
N ASP A 521 -0.74 19.70 -9.14
CA ASP A 521 0.14 20.12 -8.05
C ASP A 521 1.56 19.49 -8.12
N GLU A 522 1.71 18.38 -8.84
CA GLU A 522 3.01 17.71 -9.04
C GLU A 522 3.70 18.11 -10.35
N TRP A 523 3.05 18.86 -11.23
CA TRP A 523 3.65 19.29 -12.48
C TRP A 523 4.81 20.25 -12.28
N VAL A 524 5.93 19.98 -12.94
CA VAL A 524 7.13 20.82 -12.96
C VAL A 524 7.13 21.62 -14.26
N VAL A 525 6.33 22.67 -14.32
CA VAL A 525 6.14 23.50 -15.52
C VAL A 525 6.84 24.85 -15.44
N VAL A 526 7.00 25.40 -14.23
CA VAL A 526 7.66 26.69 -13.99
C VAL A 526 8.65 26.53 -12.83
N GLY A 527 9.83 27.08 -12.92
CA GLY A 527 10.78 27.20 -11.81
C GLY A 527 11.44 25.90 -11.33
N GLY A 528 11.29 24.76 -12.06
CA GLY A 528 11.99 23.50 -11.74
C GLY A 528 11.52 22.77 -10.48
N VAL A 529 10.44 23.19 -9.84
CA VAL A 529 9.84 22.62 -8.63
C VAL A 529 8.35 22.38 -8.90
N PRO A 530 7.70 21.37 -8.28
CA PRO A 530 6.27 21.12 -8.44
C PRO A 530 5.40 22.33 -8.12
N LEU A 531 4.33 22.56 -8.89
CA LEU A 531 3.42 23.71 -8.72
C LEU A 531 2.86 23.81 -7.31
N GLY A 532 2.42 22.68 -6.73
CA GLY A 532 1.86 22.66 -5.38
C GLY A 532 2.84 22.98 -4.27
N VAL A 533 4.16 22.92 -4.54
CA VAL A 533 5.21 23.39 -3.64
C VAL A 533 5.42 24.90 -3.77
N GLN A 534 5.33 25.41 -5.00
CA GLN A 534 5.54 26.83 -5.29
C GLN A 534 4.39 27.70 -4.83
N ARG A 535 3.15 27.23 -4.95
CA ARG A 535 1.92 28.01 -4.72
C ARG A 535 0.76 27.17 -4.23
N PRO A 536 -0.29 27.79 -3.65
CA PRO A 536 -1.54 27.09 -3.37
C PRO A 536 -2.18 26.62 -4.67
N VAL A 537 -2.64 25.35 -4.71
CA VAL A 537 -3.36 24.73 -5.83
C VAL A 537 -4.66 24.15 -5.29
N VAL A 538 -5.78 24.55 -5.89
CA VAL A 538 -7.11 24.03 -5.53
C VAL A 538 -7.86 23.55 -6.77
N LEU A 539 -8.77 22.59 -6.55
CA LEU A 539 -9.64 22.04 -7.57
C LEU A 539 -11.00 22.74 -7.52
N ARG A 540 -11.63 22.90 -8.68
CA ARG A 540 -12.96 23.46 -8.81
C ARG A 540 -13.81 22.63 -9.78
N HIS A 541 -15.12 22.65 -9.60
CA HIS A 541 -16.04 22.15 -10.61
C HIS A 541 -16.09 23.14 -11.79
N PRO A 542 -16.23 22.67 -13.04
CA PRO A 542 -16.36 23.56 -14.18
C PRO A 542 -17.65 24.39 -14.08
N ALA A 543 -17.64 25.58 -14.68
CA ALA A 543 -18.83 26.41 -14.81
C ALA A 543 -19.92 25.63 -15.59
N GLY A 544 -21.19 25.77 -15.23
CA GLY A 544 -22.29 25.07 -15.89
C GLY A 544 -22.51 23.61 -15.52
N ALA A 545 -21.69 23.03 -14.63
CA ALA A 545 -21.88 21.66 -14.12
C ALA A 545 -23.09 21.50 -13.17
N ASN A 546 -24.00 22.47 -13.17
CA ASN A 546 -25.23 22.38 -12.39
C ASN A 546 -26.17 21.34 -13.03
N PRO A 547 -26.53 20.23 -12.36
CA PRO A 547 -27.36 19.16 -12.93
C PRO A 547 -28.78 19.61 -13.34
N ALA A 548 -29.24 20.78 -12.90
CA ALA A 548 -30.53 21.36 -13.27
C ALA A 548 -30.62 21.85 -14.73
N VAL A 549 -29.49 22.00 -15.44
CA VAL A 549 -29.45 22.55 -16.81
C VAL A 549 -29.18 21.47 -17.88
N ALA A 550 -28.71 20.29 -17.50
CA ALA A 550 -28.22 19.27 -18.44
C ALA A 550 -29.27 18.41 -19.16
N ASN A 551 -30.59 18.59 -18.97
CA ASN A 551 -31.58 17.82 -19.73
C ASN A 551 -32.90 18.57 -19.99
N PRO A 552 -33.01 19.39 -21.05
CA PRO A 552 -34.25 20.05 -21.42
C PRO A 552 -35.32 19.11 -22.02
N ALA A 553 -35.08 17.80 -22.16
CA ALA A 553 -35.96 16.85 -22.86
C ALA A 553 -36.98 16.14 -21.97
N VAL A 554 -37.05 16.37 -20.66
CA VAL A 554 -38.11 15.80 -19.78
C VAL A 554 -38.77 16.90 -18.96
N ALA A 555 -39.39 17.87 -19.65
CA ALA A 555 -40.31 18.78 -19.02
C ALA A 555 -41.75 18.27 -19.17
N ASN A 556 -42.32 17.77 -18.07
CA ASN A 556 -43.74 17.49 -17.98
C ASN A 556 -44.48 18.80 -17.70
N PRO A 557 -45.48 19.24 -18.53
CA PRO A 557 -46.20 20.48 -18.32
C PRO A 557 -47.34 20.29 -17.33
N GLY A 558 -47.18 20.76 -16.11
CA GLY A 558 -48.34 20.85 -15.20
C GLY A 558 -47.98 20.73 -13.71
N GLY A 559 -47.54 21.80 -13.13
CA GLY A 559 -47.42 21.92 -11.70
C GLY A 559 -46.47 23.03 -11.29
N ALA A 560 -47.00 24.11 -10.71
CA ALA A 560 -46.19 25.16 -10.10
C ALA A 560 -45.33 24.56 -8.98
N ARG A 561 -44.06 24.33 -9.26
CA ARG A 561 -43.07 23.96 -8.27
C ARG A 561 -42.17 25.18 -8.03
N GLU A 562 -42.07 25.57 -6.79
CA GLU A 562 -40.99 26.47 -6.32
C GLU A 562 -39.66 25.92 -6.83
N HIS A 563 -38.83 26.73 -7.41
CA HIS A 563 -37.58 26.38 -8.01
C HIS A 563 -36.63 25.78 -6.93
N PRO A 564 -36.04 24.58 -7.12
CA PRO A 564 -35.07 23.99 -6.18
C PRO A 564 -33.82 24.86 -6.03
N ALA A 565 -33.48 25.65 -7.04
CA ALA A 565 -32.29 26.48 -7.05
C ALA A 565 -32.20 27.55 -5.90
N ASP A 566 -33.35 27.99 -5.37
CA ASP A 566 -33.35 28.97 -4.28
C ASP A 566 -33.07 28.31 -2.90
N ARG A 567 -33.33 27.00 -2.75
CA ARG A 567 -32.99 26.27 -1.53
C ARG A 567 -31.54 25.78 -1.52
N GLU A 568 -31.02 25.36 -2.67
CA GLU A 568 -29.63 24.85 -2.81
C GLU A 568 -28.59 25.96 -2.55
N GLY A 569 -28.83 27.17 -3.06
CA GLY A 569 -27.93 28.33 -2.84
C GLY A 569 -27.78 28.73 -1.37
N THR A 570 -28.87 28.58 -0.59
CA THR A 570 -28.88 29.00 0.81
C THR A 570 -28.08 28.01 1.69
N ASP A 571 -28.20 26.70 1.45
CA ASP A 571 -27.52 25.68 2.23
C ASP A 571 -26.00 25.69 1.95
N ALA A 572 -25.58 25.80 0.69
CA ALA A 572 -24.15 25.87 0.31
C ALA A 572 -23.47 27.10 0.90
N SER A 573 -24.12 28.27 0.87
CA SER A 573 -23.59 29.50 1.47
C SER A 573 -23.51 29.41 2.99
N ALA A 574 -24.48 28.78 3.63
CA ALA A 574 -24.49 28.57 5.08
C ALA A 574 -23.36 27.61 5.50
N ARG A 575 -23.16 26.49 4.77
CA ARG A 575 -22.05 25.56 5.01
C ARG A 575 -20.71 26.25 4.81
N TRP A 576 -20.54 26.99 3.71
CA TRP A 576 -19.34 27.79 3.47
C TRP A 576 -19.02 28.73 4.64
N ALA A 577 -20.00 29.49 5.11
CA ALA A 577 -19.83 30.40 6.24
C ALA A 577 -19.41 29.64 7.53
N ARG A 578 -19.95 28.45 7.77
CA ARG A 578 -19.63 27.64 8.94
C ARG A 578 -18.20 27.08 8.89
N VAL A 579 -17.75 26.51 7.76
CA VAL A 579 -16.36 26.03 7.66
C VAL A 579 -15.34 27.17 7.73
N GLN A 580 -15.73 28.40 7.39
CA GLN A 580 -14.89 29.59 7.58
C GLN A 580 -14.88 30.09 9.04
N ALA A 581 -15.93 29.82 9.81
CA ALA A 581 -16.00 30.20 11.22
C ALA A 581 -15.29 29.20 12.16
N GLY A 582 -15.08 27.92 11.72
CA GLY A 582 -14.45 26.83 12.46
C GLY A 582 -15.22 26.33 13.68
N PRO A 583 -14.72 25.35 14.45
CA PRO A 583 -13.63 24.44 14.11
C PRO A 583 -14.04 23.41 13.05
N LEU A 584 -13.08 22.91 12.29
CA LEU A 584 -13.32 21.93 11.22
C LEU A 584 -13.41 20.51 11.75
N GLN A 585 -14.23 19.68 11.10
CA GLN A 585 -14.37 18.25 11.39
C GLN A 585 -14.23 17.46 10.10
N ASP A 586 -13.50 16.34 10.11
CA ASP A 586 -13.41 15.44 8.99
C ASP A 586 -14.52 14.38 8.99
N GLU A 587 -15.05 14.04 7.83
CA GLU A 587 -15.93 12.89 7.66
C GLU A 587 -15.54 12.09 6.41
N ARG A 588 -15.37 10.79 6.55
CA ARG A 588 -14.98 9.90 5.44
C ARG A 588 -16.17 9.69 4.50
N ALA A 589 -16.07 10.20 3.30
CA ALA A 589 -17.17 10.17 2.35
C ALA A 589 -17.18 8.90 1.47
N ASP A 590 -16.03 8.37 1.08
CA ASP A 590 -15.92 7.24 0.14
C ASP A 590 -15.40 5.95 0.75
N CYS A 591 -15.11 5.92 2.05
CA CYS A 591 -14.62 4.72 2.72
C CYS A 591 -15.11 4.59 4.18
N ILE A 592 -15.27 3.34 4.63
CA ILE A 592 -15.40 2.96 6.04
C ILE A 592 -14.29 1.97 6.34
N ARG A 593 -13.35 2.31 7.23
CA ARG A 593 -12.20 1.45 7.58
C ARG A 593 -11.50 0.86 6.35
N GLY A 594 -11.24 1.70 5.33
CA GLY A 594 -10.59 1.28 4.09
C GLY A 594 -11.50 0.60 3.04
N ARG A 595 -12.75 0.28 3.37
CA ARG A 595 -13.72 -0.30 2.43
C ARG A 595 -14.45 0.77 1.63
N PRO A 596 -14.79 0.51 0.34
CA PRO A 596 -15.60 1.42 -0.45
C PRO A 596 -16.94 1.73 0.21
N ARG A 597 -17.36 3.00 0.15
CA ARG A 597 -18.66 3.47 0.61
C ARG A 597 -19.27 4.39 -0.43
N SER A 598 -20.57 4.25 -0.67
CA SER A 598 -21.37 5.23 -1.40
C SER A 598 -22.28 5.92 -0.39
N PRO A 599 -22.02 7.15 0.00
CA PRO A 599 -22.90 7.87 0.93
C PRO A 599 -24.20 8.24 0.21
N ALA A 600 -25.32 8.12 0.91
CA ALA A 600 -26.57 8.71 0.46
C ALA A 600 -26.52 10.23 0.66
N THR A 601 -27.09 11.00 -0.27
CA THR A 601 -27.16 12.47 -0.16
C THR A 601 -27.86 12.89 1.12
N GLU A 602 -28.92 12.19 1.56
CA GLU A 602 -29.62 12.43 2.80
C GLU A 602 -28.72 12.33 4.04
N TRP A 603 -27.78 11.37 4.05
CA TRP A 603 -26.81 11.26 5.13
C TRP A 603 -25.83 12.44 5.12
N LEU A 604 -25.36 12.87 3.97
CA LEU A 604 -24.46 14.02 3.82
C LEU A 604 -25.14 15.32 4.28
N THR A 605 -26.42 15.53 3.93
CA THR A 605 -27.17 16.72 4.34
C THR A 605 -27.40 16.76 5.85
N GLY A 606 -27.41 15.62 6.53
CA GLY A 606 -27.54 15.50 7.98
C GLY A 606 -26.27 15.75 8.79
N LEU A 607 -25.10 15.86 8.14
CA LEU A 607 -23.84 16.14 8.83
C LEU A 607 -23.74 17.60 9.30
N PRO A 608 -22.96 17.89 10.36
CA PRO A 608 -22.70 19.24 10.82
C PRO A 608 -22.16 20.13 9.69
N ASP A 609 -22.57 21.40 9.65
CA ASP A 609 -22.18 22.35 8.59
C ASP A 609 -20.68 22.67 8.55
N ASN A 610 -19.94 22.40 9.63
CA ASN A 610 -18.48 22.57 9.71
C ASN A 610 -17.71 21.30 9.29
N THR A 611 -18.40 20.32 8.71
CA THR A 611 -17.80 19.08 8.23
C THR A 611 -17.07 19.30 6.89
N VAL A 612 -15.88 18.72 6.77
CA VAL A 612 -15.11 18.61 5.54
C VAL A 612 -15.16 17.15 5.07
N PRO A 613 -15.90 16.83 3.99
CA PRO A 613 -15.89 15.49 3.42
C PRO A 613 -14.52 15.12 2.87
N VAL A 614 -14.13 13.85 3.09
CA VAL A 614 -12.80 13.34 2.75
C VAL A 614 -12.92 12.11 1.85
N HIS A 615 -12.29 12.17 0.68
CA HIS A 615 -12.17 11.08 -0.27
C HIS A 615 -10.74 10.58 -0.34
N CYS A 616 -10.54 9.29 -0.13
CA CYS A 616 -9.21 8.67 -0.12
C CYS A 616 -8.96 7.69 -1.28
N ARG A 617 -9.93 7.58 -2.19
CA ARG A 617 -9.88 6.66 -3.34
C ARG A 617 -9.83 7.42 -4.66
N ALA A 618 -9.58 6.70 -5.76
CA ALA A 618 -9.50 7.29 -7.09
C ALA A 618 -10.83 7.99 -7.47
N ALA A 619 -10.73 9.24 -7.87
CA ALA A 619 -11.90 10.07 -8.20
C ALA A 619 -12.64 9.63 -9.48
N ASP A 620 -11.94 8.95 -10.39
CA ASP A 620 -12.44 8.43 -11.67
C ASP A 620 -13.15 7.08 -11.56
N GLN A 621 -13.20 6.49 -10.35
CA GLN A 621 -13.78 5.16 -10.11
C GLN A 621 -14.98 5.22 -9.18
N GLU A 622 -15.98 4.37 -9.44
CA GLU A 622 -17.05 4.13 -8.47
C GLU A 622 -16.52 3.32 -7.27
N PRO A 623 -17.01 3.58 -6.05
CA PRO A 623 -18.11 4.51 -5.71
C PRO A 623 -17.66 5.97 -5.45
N THR A 624 -16.39 6.33 -5.64
CA THR A 624 -15.86 7.65 -5.28
C THR A 624 -16.45 8.75 -6.17
N LEU A 625 -16.59 8.50 -7.47
CA LEU A 625 -17.18 9.46 -8.39
C LEU A 625 -18.62 9.81 -7.98
N GLY A 626 -19.45 8.80 -7.71
CA GLY A 626 -20.80 9.00 -7.20
C GLY A 626 -20.83 9.73 -5.85
N SER A 627 -19.86 9.45 -4.97
CA SER A 627 -19.70 10.15 -3.69
C SER A 627 -19.34 11.63 -3.87
N LEU A 628 -18.46 11.98 -4.81
CA LEU A 628 -18.11 13.36 -5.13
C LEU A 628 -19.32 14.15 -5.64
N HIS A 629 -20.14 13.53 -6.50
CA HIS A 629 -21.39 14.14 -6.94
C HIS A 629 -22.36 14.36 -5.77
N ALA A 630 -22.55 13.37 -4.91
CA ALA A 630 -23.43 13.47 -3.75
C ALA A 630 -22.97 14.57 -2.76
N VAL A 631 -21.67 14.70 -2.54
CA VAL A 631 -21.08 15.75 -1.68
C VAL A 631 -21.31 17.13 -2.25
N ARG A 632 -21.12 17.32 -3.55
CA ARG A 632 -21.43 18.57 -4.25
C ARG A 632 -22.92 18.90 -4.14
N ASP A 633 -23.81 17.95 -4.44
CA ASP A 633 -25.25 18.14 -4.42
C ASP A 633 -25.79 18.41 -3.00
N ALA A 634 -25.05 17.99 -1.97
CA ALA A 634 -25.29 18.34 -0.56
C ALA A 634 -24.73 19.73 -0.17
N GLY A 635 -24.13 20.48 -1.10
CA GLY A 635 -23.68 21.87 -0.90
C GLY A 635 -22.33 22.03 -0.18
N TYR A 636 -21.45 21.01 -0.22
CA TYR A 636 -20.12 21.12 0.35
C TYR A 636 -19.15 21.84 -0.60
N GLY A 637 -18.70 23.04 -0.21
CA GLY A 637 -17.73 23.84 -0.96
C GLY A 637 -16.27 23.53 -0.60
N VAL A 638 -15.98 22.81 0.47
CA VAL A 638 -14.65 22.39 0.89
C VAL A 638 -14.63 20.88 1.00
N VAL A 639 -13.82 20.22 0.16
CA VAL A 639 -13.69 18.75 0.13
C VAL A 639 -12.21 18.40 -0.03
N VAL A 640 -11.73 17.44 0.74
CA VAL A 640 -10.38 16.92 0.57
C VAL A 640 -10.43 15.61 -0.20
N THR A 641 -9.60 15.53 -1.24
CA THR A 641 -9.43 14.33 -2.05
C THR A 641 -8.00 13.83 -1.94
N ARG A 642 -7.80 12.55 -2.18
CA ARG A 642 -6.46 11.96 -2.26
C ARG A 642 -6.35 11.18 -3.57
N ARG A 643 -5.31 11.44 -4.32
CA ARG A 643 -4.92 10.51 -5.37
C ARG A 643 -4.47 9.21 -4.71
N PRO A 644 -5.01 8.05 -5.10
CA PRO A 644 -4.54 6.79 -4.54
C PRO A 644 -3.04 6.66 -4.78
N PRO A 645 -2.29 6.14 -3.81
CA PRO A 645 -0.91 5.78 -4.05
C PRO A 645 -0.87 4.80 -5.24
N PRO A 646 0.23 4.78 -6.02
CA PRO A 646 0.34 3.89 -7.19
C PRO A 646 0.24 2.41 -6.82
N GLU A 647 0.11 2.09 -5.55
CA GLU A 647 0.05 0.73 -5.00
C GLU A 647 -1.39 0.34 -4.65
N PRO A 648 -1.96 -0.68 -5.30
CA PRO A 648 -3.23 -1.26 -4.89
C PRO A 648 -3.11 -1.83 -3.47
N GLY A 649 -4.04 -1.43 -2.58
CA GLY A 649 -4.11 -1.99 -1.23
C GLY A 649 -3.39 -1.20 -0.14
N ALA A 650 -2.76 -0.07 -0.44
CA ALA A 650 -2.22 0.80 0.60
C ALA A 650 -3.32 1.31 1.54
N SER A 651 -3.09 1.21 2.85
CA SER A 651 -4.04 1.70 3.86
C SER A 651 -4.27 3.21 3.72
N CYS A 652 -5.52 3.64 3.83
CA CYS A 652 -5.86 5.06 3.88
C CYS A 652 -5.85 5.63 5.31
N ALA A 653 -5.61 4.81 6.32
CA ALA A 653 -5.63 5.21 7.73
C ALA A 653 -4.63 6.35 8.04
N PRO A 654 -3.38 6.31 7.54
CA PRO A 654 -2.42 7.39 7.73
C PRO A 654 -2.92 8.73 7.21
N PHE A 655 -3.48 8.73 6.00
CA PHE A 655 -4.04 9.93 5.39
C PHE A 655 -5.16 10.55 6.24
N HIS A 656 -6.13 9.72 6.67
CA HIS A 656 -7.24 10.22 7.48
C HIS A 656 -6.79 10.74 8.85
N ARG A 657 -5.76 10.15 9.43
CA ARG A 657 -5.21 10.57 10.71
C ARG A 657 -4.52 11.93 10.60
N GLY A 658 -3.55 12.04 9.70
CA GLY A 658 -2.82 13.29 9.50
C GLY A 658 -3.72 14.44 9.02
N LEU A 659 -4.72 14.13 8.19
CA LEU A 659 -5.68 15.14 7.77
C LEU A 659 -6.56 15.65 8.93
N ARG A 660 -6.99 14.76 9.83
CA ARG A 660 -7.77 15.16 11.02
C ARG A 660 -7.00 16.13 11.90
N GLU A 661 -5.74 15.85 12.16
CA GLU A 661 -4.87 16.73 12.93
C GLU A 661 -4.68 18.07 12.22
N GLU A 662 -4.44 18.03 10.92
CA GLU A 662 -4.27 19.24 10.11
C GLU A 662 -5.53 20.12 10.08
N LEU A 663 -6.72 19.52 9.97
CA LEU A 663 -8.00 20.25 10.03
C LEU A 663 -8.27 20.84 11.42
N ALA A 664 -7.95 20.09 12.47
CA ALA A 664 -8.05 20.59 13.85
C ALA A 664 -7.11 21.78 14.09
N ASP A 665 -5.88 21.69 13.61
CA ASP A 665 -4.88 22.76 13.72
C ASP A 665 -5.20 23.97 12.82
N ALA A 666 -5.81 23.74 11.66
CA ALA A 666 -6.24 24.80 10.77
C ALA A 666 -7.34 25.63 11.41
N GLY A 667 -8.24 24.99 12.14
CA GLY A 667 -9.36 25.62 12.83
C GLY A 667 -10.43 26.18 11.89
N ARG A 668 -10.08 26.64 10.70
CA ARG A 668 -10.98 27.21 9.69
C ARG A 668 -10.49 26.96 8.27
N ALA A 669 -11.42 26.89 7.32
CA ALA A 669 -11.12 26.47 5.97
C ALA A 669 -10.24 27.46 5.19
N GLU A 670 -10.35 28.77 5.42
CA GLU A 670 -9.64 29.80 4.62
C GLU A 670 -8.12 29.62 4.57
N VAL A 671 -7.53 28.97 5.56
CA VAL A 671 -6.07 28.73 5.61
C VAL A 671 -5.64 27.44 4.91
N LEU A 672 -6.57 26.54 4.57
CA LEU A 672 -6.27 25.21 4.02
C LEU A 672 -5.46 25.24 2.72
N PRO A 673 -5.73 26.12 1.72
CA PRO A 673 -4.94 26.14 0.50
C PRO A 673 -3.45 26.39 0.75
N VAL A 674 -3.13 27.34 1.65
CA VAL A 674 -1.74 27.65 2.02
C VAL A 674 -1.14 26.57 2.90
N ARG A 675 -1.92 26.01 3.83
CA ARG A 675 -1.45 24.90 4.67
C ARG A 675 -1.10 23.66 3.84
N LEU A 676 -1.93 23.31 2.87
CA LEU A 676 -1.63 22.20 1.95
C LEU A 676 -0.41 22.48 1.07
N GLN A 677 -0.21 23.73 0.61
CA GLN A 677 1.03 24.10 -0.08
C GLN A 677 2.25 23.84 0.83
N ASN A 678 2.19 24.27 2.09
CA ASN A 678 3.28 24.05 3.06
C ASN A 678 3.52 22.56 3.31
N LEU A 679 2.47 21.75 3.47
CA LEU A 679 2.56 20.31 3.62
C LEU A 679 3.19 19.63 2.40
N ARG A 680 2.79 20.03 1.18
CA ARG A 680 3.42 19.54 -0.06
C ARG A 680 4.89 19.94 -0.14
N GLY A 681 5.24 21.16 0.29
CA GLY A 681 6.63 21.62 0.38
C GLY A 681 7.44 20.80 1.37
N ARG A 682 6.87 20.49 2.53
CA ARG A 682 7.49 19.61 3.54
C ARG A 682 7.64 18.18 3.00
N ALA A 683 6.61 17.61 2.40
CA ALA A 683 6.66 16.28 1.79
C ALA A 683 7.71 16.22 0.66
N TYR A 684 7.79 17.24 -0.18
CA TYR A 684 8.82 17.35 -1.23
C TYR A 684 10.24 17.46 -0.66
N GLY A 685 10.38 18.14 0.48
CA GLY A 685 11.64 18.22 1.25
C GLY A 685 11.94 16.99 2.09
N ALA A 686 11.18 15.91 1.92
CA ALA A 686 11.31 14.65 2.69
C ALA A 686 11.12 14.85 4.21
N ASP A 687 10.24 15.77 4.61
CA ASP A 687 9.86 15.96 6.01
C ASP A 687 8.99 14.79 6.50
N PRO A 688 9.37 14.13 7.57
CA PRO A 688 8.66 13.00 8.16
C PRO A 688 7.18 13.21 8.46
N ASP A 689 6.81 14.36 8.92
CA ASP A 689 5.46 14.62 9.44
C ASP A 689 4.47 15.07 8.34
N ALA A 690 4.88 15.12 7.07
CA ALA A 690 4.05 15.60 5.96
C ALA A 690 3.78 14.58 4.83
N TYR A 691 4.32 13.36 4.95
CA TYR A 691 4.23 12.33 3.88
C TYR A 691 2.80 11.92 3.54
N TRP A 692 1.93 11.85 4.55
CA TRP A 692 0.52 11.52 4.36
C TRP A 692 -0.18 12.50 3.40
N ALA A 693 0.33 13.72 3.28
CA ALA A 693 -0.20 14.77 2.41
C ALA A 693 0.17 14.60 0.92
N ALA A 694 1.02 13.63 0.58
CA ALA A 694 1.34 13.32 -0.81
C ALA A 694 0.07 12.94 -1.57
N GLY A 695 -0.15 13.56 -2.73
CA GLY A 695 -1.33 13.35 -3.55
C GLY A 695 -2.63 13.97 -3.01
N THR A 696 -2.57 14.78 -1.95
CA THR A 696 -3.76 15.46 -1.41
C THR A 696 -4.22 16.59 -2.33
N GLY A 697 -5.49 16.53 -2.77
CA GLY A 697 -6.20 17.59 -3.48
C GLY A 697 -7.17 18.30 -2.55
N LEU A 698 -7.47 19.55 -2.86
CA LEU A 698 -8.47 20.38 -2.15
C LEU A 698 -9.46 20.92 -3.16
N VAL A 699 -10.71 20.51 -3.07
CA VAL A 699 -11.82 21.15 -3.77
C VAL A 699 -12.22 22.39 -2.98
N TRP A 700 -12.33 23.51 -3.67
CA TRP A 700 -12.50 24.82 -3.05
C TRP A 700 -13.47 25.69 -3.85
N GLU A 701 -14.74 25.66 -3.47
CA GLU A 701 -15.82 26.38 -4.13
C GLU A 701 -16.16 27.67 -3.34
N ASP A 702 -15.31 28.69 -3.48
CA ASP A 702 -15.53 29.98 -2.83
C ASP A 702 -16.68 30.76 -3.52
N PRO A 703 -17.83 30.97 -2.84
CA PRO A 703 -18.94 31.70 -3.43
C PRO A 703 -18.63 33.14 -3.81
N ALA A 704 -17.59 33.74 -3.17
CA ALA A 704 -17.13 35.08 -3.50
C ALA A 704 -16.28 35.14 -4.78
N ARG A 705 -15.95 33.97 -5.35
CA ARG A 705 -15.13 33.83 -6.57
C ARG A 705 -15.83 32.94 -7.58
N PRO A 706 -17.00 33.32 -8.11
CA PRO A 706 -17.71 32.50 -9.09
C PRO A 706 -16.85 32.31 -10.35
N LEU A 707 -16.91 31.13 -10.94
CA LEU A 707 -16.34 30.91 -12.26
C LEU A 707 -17.19 31.64 -13.31
N PRO A 708 -16.59 32.08 -14.42
CA PRO A 708 -17.35 32.73 -15.50
C PRO A 708 -18.37 31.73 -16.05
N GLU A 709 -19.60 32.22 -16.27
CA GLU A 709 -20.58 31.48 -17.06
C GLU A 709 -20.03 31.31 -18.48
N GLU A 710 -20.13 30.09 -19.05
CA GLU A 710 -19.73 29.87 -20.44
C GLU A 710 -20.59 30.76 -21.35
N GLU A 711 -19.99 31.71 -22.03
CA GLU A 711 -20.57 32.21 -23.26
C GLU A 711 -20.53 31.05 -24.27
N PRO A 712 -21.68 30.58 -24.80
CA PRO A 712 -21.67 29.57 -25.86
C PRO A 712 -20.79 30.11 -26.99
N LEU A 713 -19.74 29.35 -27.34
CA LEU A 713 -18.94 29.65 -28.52
C LEU A 713 -19.89 29.75 -29.71
N GLN A 714 -20.17 30.96 -30.16
CA GLN A 714 -20.82 31.19 -31.46
C GLN A 714 -19.83 30.64 -32.49
N GLY A 715 -20.09 29.38 -32.93
CA GLY A 715 -19.40 28.85 -34.06
C GLY A 715 -19.74 29.68 -35.29
N ASP A 716 -18.78 30.46 -35.75
CA ASP A 716 -18.79 30.90 -37.12
C ASP A 716 -18.67 29.66 -38.03
N LEU A 717 -19.77 29.37 -38.74
CA LEU A 717 -19.92 28.38 -39.78
C LEU A 717 -18.90 28.60 -40.93
#